data_9741493c8c0cd08134ff111e991438f2
#
_entry.id   9741493c8c0cd08134ff111e991438f2
#
_cell.length_a   1.000
_cell.length_b   1.000
_cell.length_c   1.000
_cell.angle_alpha   90.00
_cell.angle_beta   90.00
_cell.angle_gamma   90.00
#
_symmetry.space_group_name_H-M   'P 1'
#
loop_
_entity.id
_entity.type
_entity.pdbx_description
1 polymer ?
#
loop_
_entity_poly.entity_id
_entity_poly.type
_entity_poly.pdbx_seq_one_letter_code
_entity_poly.pdbx_strand_id
1 'polypeptide(L)'
;MNHNKIVLILAFLFCVTLQAQKFETHAVKQGETLESIARKYKVTPYAILKLNPEVKNGVKANTIVVIPLSEQRSDPQSGQENMVVDRNQVERFEEHKVKRKETLYSISKEYDVSIEDLKRYNKDLYSRQLNKNEVIQIPVYKKVSVGSLPVKDGLVAHKVAPKEGPWRIAYEHGITVDSLKVLNPDMQEVLKEGDTLWVPFVAGNNKKPVEVDNYNYYTVLPKEGFYRLKVKLGVTQEEIEALNPEVKDGGLKAGMVLKLPKDKMGEMAVSNGQLIEKISLLDSLNYNEKATLALVLPFKLDELDFNDLSTNKTKIEKDKLLSVSLDFYTGALMAIDSAKQIGLSLDVKVFDSGANPSKVSQLTTSGKLNGVNAIIGPVMPNTFNRMASDVRSSNTPIFAPFSNKGLQLYGNVFQTLPPDELLREKMLVYLKKHGVNKNIIIVADAKSAPIKSRLQSLFPGAKVINPIDDKFIRLDEINPFLSSEKDNWVIVETNSIPLLTNITGVVNSAKTKEHQITMLTTLKGSAYDSDNISNMHLSNLNFHFPTVDKLSDVKTSFSKKYESKYGTTPNRYAIRGFDLTMDVILRLGYNKNMDYVSAHVSETEYIENKFDYKKELTGGYYNQALYIVKYDNLEIKEAKNDANLDSNILGSTEN
;
A
#
# COMPACT_ATOMS: atom_id res chain seq x y z
N MET A 1 -82.06 -6.07 1.67
CA MET A 1 -80.76 -6.18 2.30
C MET A 1 -80.34 -4.77 2.73
N ASN A 2 -80.23 -4.55 4.03
CA ASN A 2 -80.17 -3.18 4.58
C ASN A 2 -78.82 -2.50 4.18
N HIS A 3 -78.90 -1.26 3.73
CA HIS A 3 -77.78 -0.41 3.35
C HIS A 3 -76.64 -0.42 4.37
N ASN A 4 -76.94 -0.49 5.64
CA ASN A 4 -75.96 -0.57 6.74
C ASN A 4 -75.16 -1.87 6.77
N LYS A 5 -75.62 -2.97 6.22
CA LYS A 5 -74.85 -4.23 6.10
C LYS A 5 -73.87 -4.20 4.93
N ILE A 6 -74.20 -3.46 3.87
CA ILE A 6 -73.31 -3.28 2.70
C ILE A 6 -72.16 -2.33 3.06
N VAL A 7 -72.40 -1.26 3.81
CA VAL A 7 -71.37 -0.35 4.34
C VAL A 7 -70.46 -1.07 5.33
N LEU A 8 -70.98 -1.96 6.19
CA LEU A 8 -70.14 -2.73 7.11
C LEU A 8 -69.28 -3.78 6.42
N ILE A 9 -69.79 -4.39 5.37
CA ILE A 9 -69.02 -5.35 4.54
C ILE A 9 -67.94 -4.61 3.71
N LEU A 10 -68.25 -3.42 3.18
CA LEU A 10 -67.26 -2.58 2.48
C LEU A 10 -66.21 -2.02 3.46
N ALA A 11 -66.60 -1.65 4.67
CA ALA A 11 -65.64 -1.23 5.73
C ALA A 11 -64.74 -2.39 6.18
N PHE A 12 -65.28 -3.61 6.27
CA PHE A 12 -64.51 -4.80 6.63
C PHE A 12 -63.57 -5.26 5.51
N LEU A 13 -63.98 -5.12 4.23
CA LEU A 13 -63.14 -5.34 3.08
C LEU A 13 -62.01 -4.27 2.95
N PHE A 14 -62.24 -3.02 3.41
CA PHE A 14 -61.24 -1.98 3.42
C PHE A 14 -60.25 -2.12 4.59
N CYS A 15 -60.64 -2.73 5.72
CA CYS A 15 -59.72 -3.02 6.83
C CYS A 15 -58.77 -4.21 6.58
N VAL A 16 -59.08 -5.11 5.62
CA VAL A 16 -58.20 -6.25 5.27
C VAL A 16 -57.09 -5.89 4.28
N THR A 17 -57.14 -4.70 3.65
CA THR A 17 -56.14 -4.24 2.69
C THR A 17 -55.05 -3.35 3.28
N LEU A 18 -54.97 -3.17 4.58
CA LEU A 18 -53.92 -2.41 5.28
C LEU A 18 -52.85 -3.31 5.95
N GLN A 19 -52.64 -4.49 5.41
CA GLN A 19 -51.34 -5.14 5.62
C GLN A 19 -50.37 -4.57 4.56
N ALA A 20 -49.58 -3.57 4.94
CA ALA A 20 -48.49 -3.02 4.14
C ALA A 20 -47.68 -4.19 3.56
N GLN A 21 -47.60 -4.23 2.24
CA GLN A 21 -46.80 -5.24 1.54
C GLN A 21 -45.36 -5.14 2.06
N LYS A 22 -44.90 -6.13 2.80
CA LYS A 22 -43.51 -6.26 3.26
C LYS A 22 -42.53 -6.64 2.13
N PHE A 23 -43.00 -6.64 0.89
CA PHE A 23 -42.26 -7.18 -0.26
C PHE A 23 -42.49 -6.34 -1.51
N GLU A 24 -41.45 -6.21 -2.35
CA GLU A 24 -41.47 -5.62 -3.69
C GLU A 24 -41.12 -6.70 -4.71
N THR A 25 -41.58 -6.56 -5.95
CA THR A 25 -41.22 -7.48 -7.03
C THR A 25 -40.26 -6.83 -8.02
N HIS A 26 -39.25 -7.56 -8.47
CA HIS A 26 -38.29 -7.12 -9.48
C HIS A 26 -38.30 -8.08 -10.69
N ALA A 27 -38.55 -7.55 -11.89
CA ALA A 27 -38.39 -8.31 -13.13
C ALA A 27 -36.89 -8.26 -13.54
N VAL A 28 -36.26 -9.42 -13.56
CA VAL A 28 -34.84 -9.57 -13.90
C VAL A 28 -34.57 -9.16 -15.35
N LYS A 29 -33.65 -8.24 -15.54
CA LYS A 29 -33.21 -7.82 -16.88
C LYS A 29 -32.10 -8.74 -17.42
N GLN A 30 -31.88 -8.70 -18.72
CA GLN A 30 -30.80 -9.47 -19.35
C GLN A 30 -29.43 -9.03 -18.79
N GLY A 31 -28.64 -9.98 -18.27
CA GLY A 31 -27.33 -9.73 -17.68
C GLY A 31 -27.33 -9.37 -16.20
N GLU A 32 -28.49 -9.23 -15.53
CA GLU A 32 -28.55 -9.07 -14.08
C GLU A 32 -28.26 -10.40 -13.37
N THR A 33 -27.55 -10.32 -12.26
CA THR A 33 -27.28 -11.45 -11.35
C THR A 33 -28.01 -11.24 -10.03
N LEU A 34 -28.16 -12.31 -9.23
CA LEU A 34 -28.78 -12.22 -7.92
C LEU A 34 -28.07 -11.19 -7.03
N GLU A 35 -26.74 -11.11 -7.14
CA GLU A 35 -25.90 -10.15 -6.42
C GLU A 35 -26.16 -8.71 -6.87
N SER A 36 -26.32 -8.48 -8.19
CA SER A 36 -26.61 -7.14 -8.72
C SER A 36 -27.99 -6.64 -8.28
N ILE A 37 -28.98 -7.53 -8.25
CA ILE A 37 -30.34 -7.23 -7.78
C ILE A 37 -30.33 -6.96 -6.27
N ALA A 38 -29.65 -7.81 -5.50
CA ALA A 38 -29.50 -7.63 -4.06
C ALA A 38 -28.86 -6.27 -3.68
N ARG A 39 -27.83 -5.88 -4.43
CA ARG A 39 -27.17 -4.56 -4.27
C ARG A 39 -28.09 -3.40 -4.60
N LYS A 40 -28.87 -3.52 -5.67
CA LYS A 40 -29.85 -2.50 -6.10
C LYS A 40 -30.89 -2.20 -5.01
N TYR A 41 -31.39 -3.25 -4.34
CA TYR A 41 -32.43 -3.15 -3.33
C TYR A 41 -31.87 -3.09 -1.91
N LYS A 42 -30.54 -3.06 -1.73
CA LYS A 42 -29.84 -3.02 -0.44
C LYS A 42 -30.24 -4.16 0.50
N VAL A 43 -30.42 -5.34 -0.06
CA VAL A 43 -30.73 -6.59 0.64
C VAL A 43 -29.63 -7.61 0.36
N THR A 44 -29.57 -8.69 1.13
CA THR A 44 -28.60 -9.75 0.86
C THR A 44 -29.12 -10.68 -0.26
N PRO A 45 -28.25 -11.27 -1.11
CA PRO A 45 -28.66 -12.30 -2.08
C PRO A 45 -29.42 -13.44 -1.42
N TYR A 46 -29.04 -13.79 -0.19
CA TYR A 46 -29.73 -14.80 0.61
C TYR A 46 -31.15 -14.40 0.99
N ALA A 47 -31.40 -13.13 1.33
CA ALA A 47 -32.75 -12.65 1.65
C ALA A 47 -33.68 -12.77 0.43
N ILE A 48 -33.17 -12.54 -0.78
CA ILE A 48 -33.91 -12.77 -2.03
C ILE A 48 -34.13 -14.27 -2.26
N LEU A 49 -33.07 -15.09 -2.12
CA LEU A 49 -33.17 -16.56 -2.28
C LEU A 49 -34.16 -17.20 -1.31
N LYS A 50 -34.24 -16.69 -0.08
CA LYS A 50 -35.19 -17.19 0.91
C LYS A 50 -36.65 -17.06 0.44
N LEU A 51 -36.94 -16.01 -0.31
CA LEU A 51 -38.28 -15.74 -0.86
C LEU A 51 -38.47 -16.32 -2.26
N ASN A 52 -37.39 -16.70 -2.94
CA ASN A 52 -37.38 -17.21 -4.31
C ASN A 52 -36.48 -18.45 -4.41
N PRO A 53 -36.86 -19.59 -3.85
CA PRO A 53 -36.02 -20.80 -3.84
C PRO A 53 -35.68 -21.31 -5.24
N GLU A 54 -36.52 -21.01 -6.23
CA GLU A 54 -36.39 -21.40 -7.63
C GLU A 54 -35.17 -20.75 -8.32
N VAL A 55 -34.69 -19.59 -7.85
CA VAL A 55 -33.52 -18.91 -8.45
C VAL A 55 -32.20 -19.32 -7.82
N LYS A 56 -32.14 -20.41 -7.08
CA LYS A 56 -30.92 -20.92 -6.43
C LYS A 56 -29.77 -21.19 -7.40
N ASN A 57 -30.08 -21.55 -8.65
CA ASN A 57 -29.11 -21.84 -9.69
C ASN A 57 -28.86 -20.64 -10.64
N GLY A 58 -29.22 -19.43 -10.20
CA GLY A 58 -29.11 -18.19 -10.96
C GLY A 58 -30.45 -17.65 -11.44
N VAL A 59 -30.48 -16.33 -11.69
CA VAL A 59 -31.67 -15.63 -12.21
C VAL A 59 -31.66 -15.62 -13.74
N LYS A 60 -32.81 -15.78 -14.36
CA LYS A 60 -32.96 -15.66 -15.82
C LYS A 60 -33.70 -14.37 -16.17
N ALA A 61 -33.38 -13.77 -17.31
CA ALA A 61 -34.11 -12.61 -17.82
C ALA A 61 -35.61 -12.85 -17.85
N ASN A 62 -36.40 -11.83 -17.47
CA ASN A 62 -37.85 -11.85 -17.33
C ASN A 62 -38.40 -12.72 -16.17
N THR A 63 -37.55 -13.30 -15.32
CA THR A 63 -38.02 -13.90 -14.06
C THR A 63 -38.42 -12.77 -13.09
N ILE A 64 -39.57 -12.94 -12.42
CA ILE A 64 -39.99 -12.01 -11.38
C ILE A 64 -39.49 -12.58 -10.04
N VAL A 65 -38.67 -11.81 -9.34
CA VAL A 65 -38.18 -12.16 -8.01
C VAL A 65 -38.81 -11.26 -6.95
N VAL A 66 -39.21 -11.85 -5.85
CA VAL A 66 -39.77 -11.13 -4.67
C VAL A 66 -38.62 -10.61 -3.83
N ILE A 67 -38.58 -9.31 -3.63
CA ILE A 67 -37.58 -8.62 -2.85
C ILE A 67 -38.14 -8.26 -1.47
N PRO A 68 -37.52 -8.64 -0.36
CA PRO A 68 -37.93 -8.16 0.95
C PRO A 68 -37.68 -6.66 1.04
N LEU A 69 -38.66 -5.87 1.44
CA LEU A 69 -38.42 -4.46 1.76
C LEU A 69 -37.56 -4.42 3.03
N SER A 70 -36.40 -3.79 2.96
CA SER A 70 -35.64 -3.45 4.15
C SER A 70 -36.48 -2.50 4.99
N GLU A 71 -36.74 -2.84 6.23
CA GLU A 71 -37.39 -1.91 7.16
C GLU A 71 -36.53 -0.63 7.21
N GLN A 72 -37.07 0.45 6.61
CA GLN A 72 -36.50 1.77 6.78
C GLN A 72 -36.62 2.18 8.23
N ARG A 73 -35.50 2.54 8.81
CA ARG A 73 -35.26 3.28 10.04
C ARG A 73 -36.55 3.79 10.71
N SER A 74 -36.98 3.15 11.77
CA SER A 74 -37.74 3.81 12.82
C SER A 74 -36.76 4.61 13.68
N ASP A 75 -37.01 5.92 13.84
CA ASP A 75 -36.33 6.78 14.79
C ASP A 75 -36.25 6.16 16.20
N PRO A 76 -35.15 6.31 16.93
CA PRO A 76 -34.99 5.74 18.25
C PRO A 76 -35.69 6.60 19.30
N GLN A 77 -37.01 6.42 19.47
CA GLN A 77 -37.76 6.90 20.64
C GLN A 77 -38.65 5.80 21.15
N SER A 78 -38.07 4.80 21.79
CA SER A 78 -38.68 4.05 22.90
C SER A 78 -37.57 3.26 23.60
N GLY A 79 -37.45 3.43 24.91
CA GLY A 79 -36.41 2.81 25.73
C GLY A 79 -36.53 1.29 25.82
N GLN A 80 -36.16 0.59 24.76
CA GLN A 80 -35.84 -0.83 24.81
C GLN A 80 -34.34 -0.97 24.99
N GLU A 81 -33.92 -1.65 26.04
CA GLU A 81 -32.53 -2.04 26.22
C GLU A 81 -32.05 -2.82 25.01
N ASN A 82 -31.02 -2.32 24.33
CA ASN A 82 -30.39 -3.01 23.22
C ASN A 82 -29.65 -4.25 23.75
N MET A 83 -30.24 -5.43 23.54
CA MET A 83 -29.65 -6.71 23.93
C MET A 83 -28.88 -7.32 22.75
N VAL A 84 -27.62 -7.69 22.97
CA VAL A 84 -26.75 -8.35 22.00
C VAL A 84 -26.20 -9.64 22.58
N VAL A 85 -25.97 -10.61 21.71
CA VAL A 85 -25.36 -11.89 22.07
C VAL A 85 -23.86 -11.69 22.27
N ASP A 86 -23.34 -11.94 23.47
CA ASP A 86 -21.91 -11.94 23.75
C ASP A 86 -21.31 -13.30 23.37
N ARG A 87 -20.70 -13.38 22.18
CA ARG A 87 -20.11 -14.62 21.65
C ARG A 87 -18.88 -15.13 22.40
N ASN A 88 -18.35 -14.36 23.36
CA ASN A 88 -17.27 -14.81 24.22
C ASN A 88 -17.74 -15.49 25.49
N GLN A 89 -19.05 -15.41 25.81
CA GLN A 89 -19.62 -16.04 26.99
C GLN A 89 -20.69 -17.05 26.59
N VAL A 90 -20.30 -18.33 26.55
CA VAL A 90 -21.26 -19.42 26.40
C VAL A 90 -22.01 -19.58 27.74
N GLU A 91 -23.31 -19.42 27.70
CA GLU A 91 -24.19 -19.59 28.88
C GLU A 91 -24.43 -21.07 29.16
N ARG A 92 -24.70 -21.84 28.12
CA ARG A 92 -24.92 -23.28 28.19
C ARG A 92 -24.67 -23.93 26.82
N PHE A 93 -24.63 -25.25 26.80
CA PHE A 93 -24.67 -26.05 25.58
C PHE A 93 -26.00 -26.75 25.43
N GLU A 94 -26.52 -26.81 24.20
CA GLU A 94 -27.68 -27.62 23.82
C GLU A 94 -27.21 -28.77 22.93
N GLU A 95 -27.74 -29.97 23.16
CA GLU A 95 -27.40 -31.13 22.34
C GLU A 95 -28.32 -31.22 21.13
N HIS A 96 -27.75 -31.32 19.94
CA HIS A 96 -28.50 -31.51 18.70
C HIS A 96 -28.18 -32.88 18.10
N LYS A 97 -29.18 -33.70 17.89
CA LYS A 97 -29.05 -34.99 17.19
C LYS A 97 -29.27 -34.78 15.70
N VAL A 98 -28.20 -34.97 14.93
CA VAL A 98 -28.16 -34.74 13.48
C VAL A 98 -29.16 -35.60 12.73
N LYS A 99 -30.09 -34.99 11.99
CA LYS A 99 -31.12 -35.65 11.18
C LYS A 99 -30.55 -36.01 9.80
N ARG A 100 -31.29 -36.78 9.01
CA ARG A 100 -30.92 -37.17 7.66
C ARG A 100 -30.87 -35.95 6.72
N LYS A 101 -29.77 -35.76 6.03
CA LYS A 101 -29.48 -34.63 5.09
C LYS A 101 -29.25 -33.27 5.79
N GLU A 102 -29.12 -33.19 7.09
CA GLU A 102 -28.68 -31.96 7.76
C GLU A 102 -27.19 -31.72 7.46
N THR A 103 -26.84 -30.44 7.40
CA THR A 103 -25.49 -29.94 7.17
C THR A 103 -25.13 -28.97 8.28
N LEU A 104 -23.83 -28.74 8.51
CA LEU A 104 -23.39 -27.70 9.45
C LEU A 104 -24.05 -26.34 9.15
N TYR A 105 -24.29 -26.08 7.88
CA TYR A 105 -24.97 -24.86 7.46
C TYR A 105 -26.45 -24.82 7.89
N SER A 106 -27.21 -25.89 7.73
CA SER A 106 -28.62 -25.91 8.17
C SER A 106 -28.73 -25.80 9.69
N ILE A 107 -27.87 -26.46 10.44
CA ILE A 107 -27.83 -26.40 11.90
C ILE A 107 -27.38 -24.99 12.36
N SER A 108 -26.38 -24.39 11.72
CA SER A 108 -25.96 -23.03 12.05
C SER A 108 -27.08 -22.00 11.89
N LYS A 109 -27.97 -22.24 10.94
CA LYS A 109 -29.16 -21.39 10.71
C LYS A 109 -30.29 -21.66 11.69
N GLU A 110 -30.51 -22.91 12.05
CA GLU A 110 -31.57 -23.31 13.01
C GLU A 110 -31.28 -22.73 14.40
N TYR A 111 -30.02 -22.71 14.81
CA TYR A 111 -29.62 -22.26 16.16
C TYR A 111 -29.00 -20.86 16.20
N ASP A 112 -28.91 -20.15 15.07
CA ASP A 112 -28.27 -18.82 14.94
C ASP A 112 -26.82 -18.80 15.49
N VAL A 113 -26.06 -19.85 15.19
CA VAL A 113 -24.67 -20.04 15.62
C VAL A 113 -23.80 -20.18 14.38
N SER A 114 -22.60 -19.60 14.39
CA SER A 114 -21.69 -19.71 13.23
C SER A 114 -21.21 -21.17 13.02
N ILE A 115 -20.94 -21.55 11.76
CA ILE A 115 -20.34 -22.86 11.45
C ILE A 115 -18.99 -23.01 12.17
N GLU A 116 -18.26 -21.91 12.34
CA GLU A 116 -16.97 -21.90 13.04
C GLU A 116 -17.15 -22.19 14.54
N ASP A 117 -18.18 -21.64 15.17
CA ASP A 117 -18.50 -21.92 16.56
C ASP A 117 -18.99 -23.37 16.72
N LEU A 118 -19.83 -23.87 15.81
CA LEU A 118 -20.21 -25.28 15.81
C LEU A 118 -18.99 -26.20 15.76
N LYS A 119 -18.02 -25.92 14.90
CA LYS A 119 -16.78 -26.67 14.82
C LYS A 119 -15.86 -26.46 16.03
N ARG A 120 -15.84 -25.25 16.61
CA ARG A 120 -15.05 -24.91 17.80
C ARG A 120 -15.39 -25.81 18.97
N TYR A 121 -16.67 -26.06 19.18
CA TYR A 121 -17.16 -26.86 20.28
C TYR A 121 -17.38 -28.35 19.93
N ASN A 122 -17.23 -28.72 18.65
CA ASN A 122 -17.26 -30.09 18.15
C ASN A 122 -16.02 -30.33 17.28
N LYS A 123 -14.86 -30.47 17.91
CA LYS A 123 -13.54 -30.45 17.26
C LYS A 123 -13.37 -31.46 16.12
N ASP A 124 -14.04 -32.62 16.22
CA ASP A 124 -14.01 -33.65 15.19
C ASP A 124 -14.54 -33.17 13.83
N LEU A 125 -15.44 -32.18 13.83
CA LEU A 125 -16.05 -31.63 12.61
C LEU A 125 -15.11 -30.74 11.78
N TYR A 126 -13.87 -30.52 12.25
CA TYR A 126 -12.82 -29.91 11.42
C TYR A 126 -12.25 -30.91 10.41
N SER A 127 -12.23 -32.21 10.75
CA SER A 127 -11.57 -33.24 9.94
C SER A 127 -12.54 -34.17 9.22
N ARG A 128 -13.82 -34.17 9.58
CA ARG A 128 -14.84 -35.04 9.01
C ARG A 128 -16.18 -34.33 8.82
N GLN A 129 -17.05 -34.92 8.02
CA GLN A 129 -18.42 -34.48 7.83
C GLN A 129 -19.35 -34.95 8.97
N LEU A 130 -20.52 -34.29 9.10
CA LEU A 130 -21.59 -34.71 9.99
C LEU A 130 -22.11 -36.09 9.64
N ASN A 131 -22.30 -36.93 10.66
CA ASN A 131 -22.94 -38.23 10.52
C ASN A 131 -24.40 -38.19 11.00
N LYS A 132 -25.26 -38.95 10.34
CA LYS A 132 -26.67 -39.09 10.79
C LYS A 132 -26.70 -39.73 12.18
N ASN A 133 -27.56 -39.20 13.03
CA ASN A 133 -27.77 -39.61 14.43
C ASN A 133 -26.62 -39.30 15.41
N GLU A 134 -25.53 -38.65 14.98
CA GLU A 134 -24.57 -38.13 15.96
C GLU A 134 -25.14 -36.96 16.74
N VAL A 135 -24.64 -36.79 17.96
CA VAL A 135 -25.01 -35.67 18.83
C VAL A 135 -23.90 -34.66 18.83
N ILE A 136 -24.22 -33.41 18.49
CA ILE A 136 -23.26 -32.29 18.51
C ILE A 136 -23.69 -31.27 19.57
N GLN A 137 -22.69 -30.55 20.12
CA GLN A 137 -22.90 -29.50 21.10
C GLN A 137 -23.12 -28.16 20.39
N ILE A 138 -24.24 -27.51 20.71
CA ILE A 138 -24.62 -26.19 20.18
C ILE A 138 -24.39 -25.15 21.29
N PRO A 139 -23.49 -24.18 21.12
CA PRO A 139 -23.28 -23.14 22.13
C PRO A 139 -24.48 -22.17 22.17
N VAL A 140 -25.01 -21.92 23.34
CA VAL A 140 -25.99 -20.85 23.63
C VAL A 140 -25.24 -19.74 24.34
N TYR A 141 -25.21 -18.57 23.72
CA TYR A 141 -24.47 -17.43 24.23
C TYR A 141 -25.30 -16.53 25.13
N LYS A 142 -24.62 -15.88 26.08
CA LYS A 142 -25.27 -14.93 27.00
C LYS A 142 -25.70 -13.66 26.25
N LYS A 143 -26.92 -13.20 26.54
CA LYS A 143 -27.41 -11.91 26.06
C LYS A 143 -27.04 -10.80 27.05
N VAL A 144 -26.47 -9.70 26.56
CA VAL A 144 -26.03 -8.54 27.37
C VAL A 144 -26.60 -7.24 26.82
N SER A 145 -26.87 -6.28 27.69
CA SER A 145 -27.32 -4.94 27.29
C SER A 145 -26.11 -4.10 26.83
N VAL A 146 -26.21 -3.46 25.67
CA VAL A 146 -25.10 -2.71 25.01
C VAL A 146 -25.28 -1.18 25.16
N GLY A 147 -26.26 -0.73 25.91
CA GLY A 147 -26.48 0.70 26.12
C GLY A 147 -26.90 1.45 24.86
N SER A 148 -26.20 2.56 24.51
CA SER A 148 -26.56 3.45 23.41
C SER A 148 -25.95 3.11 22.05
N LEU A 149 -25.29 1.95 21.88
CA LEU A 149 -24.69 1.57 20.60
C LEU A 149 -25.78 1.15 19.59
N PRO A 150 -25.67 1.58 18.30
CA PRO A 150 -26.54 1.05 17.26
C PRO A 150 -26.35 -0.47 17.11
N VAL A 151 -27.45 -1.19 17.02
CA VAL A 151 -27.48 -2.66 16.87
C VAL A 151 -28.30 -3.02 15.64
N LYS A 152 -27.76 -3.92 14.80
CA LYS A 152 -28.44 -4.46 13.63
C LYS A 152 -28.19 -5.97 13.55
N ASP A 153 -29.24 -6.77 13.52
CA ASP A 153 -29.13 -8.24 13.39
C ASP A 153 -28.17 -8.90 14.42
N GLY A 154 -28.09 -8.36 15.64
CA GLY A 154 -27.16 -8.83 16.67
C GLY A 154 -25.73 -8.36 16.52
N LEU A 155 -25.46 -7.48 15.57
CA LEU A 155 -24.16 -6.82 15.36
C LEU A 155 -24.18 -5.41 15.96
N VAL A 156 -23.03 -4.91 16.34
CA VAL A 156 -22.84 -3.52 16.80
C VAL A 156 -22.07 -2.72 15.78
N ALA A 157 -22.32 -1.41 15.75
CA ALA A 157 -21.58 -0.50 14.89
C ALA A 157 -20.20 -0.21 15.51
N HIS A 158 -19.15 -0.54 14.78
CA HIS A 158 -17.77 -0.16 15.08
C HIS A 158 -17.38 1.03 14.20
N LYS A 159 -16.97 2.13 14.83
CA LYS A 159 -16.46 3.30 14.10
C LYS A 159 -14.96 3.21 14.00
N VAL A 160 -14.46 3.15 12.76
CA VAL A 160 -13.04 3.00 12.46
C VAL A 160 -12.24 4.17 13.04
N ALA A 161 -11.25 3.84 13.87
CA ALA A 161 -10.34 4.81 14.49
C ALA A 161 -9.18 5.21 13.53
N PRO A 162 -8.46 6.32 13.81
CA PRO A 162 -7.29 6.69 13.04
C PRO A 162 -6.27 5.54 12.95
N LYS A 163 -5.81 5.22 11.74
CA LYS A 163 -4.84 4.14 11.46
C LYS A 163 -5.31 2.72 11.81
N GLU A 164 -6.57 2.54 12.02
CA GLU A 164 -7.15 1.22 12.28
C GLU A 164 -7.45 0.50 10.97
N GLY A 165 -6.86 -0.69 10.81
CA GLY A 165 -7.04 -1.54 9.63
C GLY A 165 -8.04 -2.68 9.89
N PRO A 166 -8.54 -3.35 8.81
CA PRO A 166 -9.52 -4.42 8.92
C PRO A 166 -9.02 -5.61 9.75
N TRP A 167 -7.74 -5.87 9.78
CA TRP A 167 -7.14 -6.97 10.55
C TRP A 167 -7.21 -6.71 12.05
N ARG A 168 -6.97 -5.46 12.48
CA ARG A 168 -7.10 -5.07 13.88
C ARG A 168 -8.56 -5.19 14.33
N ILE A 169 -9.49 -4.70 13.54
CA ILE A 169 -10.93 -4.80 13.83
C ILE A 169 -11.36 -6.27 13.92
N ALA A 170 -10.92 -7.09 12.96
CA ALA A 170 -11.20 -8.53 12.97
C ALA A 170 -10.66 -9.20 14.23
N TYR A 171 -9.41 -8.91 14.62
CA TYR A 171 -8.81 -9.42 15.84
C TYR A 171 -9.59 -9.00 17.10
N GLU A 172 -9.88 -7.71 17.24
CA GLU A 172 -10.58 -7.15 18.41
C GLU A 172 -12.00 -7.72 18.58
N HIS A 173 -12.64 -8.09 17.46
CA HIS A 173 -13.97 -8.66 17.46
C HIS A 173 -14.00 -10.19 17.31
N GLY A 174 -12.84 -10.86 17.38
CA GLY A 174 -12.72 -12.33 17.38
C GLY A 174 -13.22 -13.00 16.10
N ILE A 175 -13.13 -12.32 14.95
CA ILE A 175 -13.56 -12.82 13.63
C ILE A 175 -12.39 -12.80 12.64
N THR A 176 -12.55 -13.50 11.51
CA THR A 176 -11.60 -13.39 10.41
C THR A 176 -11.85 -12.13 9.58
N VAL A 177 -10.86 -11.67 8.80
CA VAL A 177 -11.05 -10.55 7.88
C VAL A 177 -12.09 -10.88 6.81
N ASP A 178 -12.16 -12.14 6.36
CA ASP A 178 -13.17 -12.58 5.42
C ASP A 178 -14.58 -12.53 6.03
N SER A 179 -14.74 -12.91 7.31
CA SER A 179 -15.99 -12.73 8.05
C SER A 179 -16.36 -11.25 8.18
N LEU A 180 -15.38 -10.38 8.45
CA LEU A 180 -15.60 -8.93 8.50
C LEU A 180 -16.09 -8.39 7.14
N LYS A 181 -15.50 -8.84 6.02
CA LYS A 181 -15.96 -8.48 4.66
C LYS A 181 -17.37 -8.99 4.35
N VAL A 182 -17.69 -10.20 4.77
CA VAL A 182 -19.05 -10.78 4.60
C VAL A 182 -20.09 -9.97 5.38
N LEU A 183 -19.75 -9.53 6.59
CA LEU A 183 -20.62 -8.68 7.41
C LEU A 183 -20.75 -7.26 6.85
N ASN A 184 -19.76 -6.81 6.07
CA ASN A 184 -19.69 -5.47 5.49
C ASN A 184 -19.33 -5.53 4.00
N PRO A 185 -20.28 -5.93 3.12
CA PRO A 185 -19.99 -6.13 1.68
C PRO A 185 -19.49 -4.87 0.96
N ASP A 186 -19.81 -3.68 1.47
CA ASP A 186 -19.41 -2.39 0.92
C ASP A 186 -18.07 -1.89 1.50
N MET A 187 -17.42 -2.70 2.36
CA MET A 187 -16.16 -2.34 3.00
C MET A 187 -15.04 -2.17 1.97
N GLN A 188 -14.37 -1.02 2.00
CA GLN A 188 -13.19 -0.76 1.17
C GLN A 188 -11.98 -1.55 1.71
N GLU A 189 -11.04 -1.92 0.83
CA GLU A 189 -9.79 -2.57 1.26
C GLU A 189 -8.96 -1.71 2.22
N VAL A 190 -9.04 -0.39 2.05
CA VAL A 190 -8.44 0.61 2.95
C VAL A 190 -9.57 1.36 3.64
N LEU A 191 -9.71 1.12 4.93
CA LEU A 191 -10.69 1.79 5.77
C LEU A 191 -10.28 3.24 6.02
N LYS A 192 -11.29 4.12 6.07
CA LYS A 192 -11.11 5.53 6.44
C LYS A 192 -11.52 5.74 7.89
N GLU A 193 -10.84 6.65 8.56
CA GLU A 193 -11.28 7.11 9.88
C GLU A 193 -12.74 7.59 9.82
N GLY A 194 -13.53 7.09 10.75
CA GLY A 194 -14.96 7.41 10.82
C GLY A 194 -15.87 6.49 10.02
N ASP A 195 -15.36 5.59 9.18
CA ASP A 195 -16.16 4.54 8.55
C ASP A 195 -16.87 3.72 9.63
N THR A 196 -18.06 3.24 9.32
CA THR A 196 -18.84 2.42 10.26
C THR A 196 -18.95 1.00 9.72
N LEU A 197 -18.43 0.04 10.49
CA LEU A 197 -18.50 -1.39 10.19
C LEU A 197 -19.40 -2.12 11.18
N TRP A 198 -20.12 -3.11 10.69
CA TRP A 198 -20.92 -4.00 11.51
C TRP A 198 -20.07 -5.19 11.97
N VAL A 199 -19.98 -5.37 13.28
CA VAL A 199 -19.12 -6.37 13.92
C VAL A 199 -19.85 -7.09 15.04
N PRO A 200 -19.49 -8.34 15.40
CA PRO A 200 -20.01 -9.00 16.58
C PRO A 200 -19.63 -8.23 17.84
N PHE A 201 -20.55 -8.20 18.81
CA PHE A 201 -20.27 -7.60 20.11
C PHE A 201 -19.28 -8.47 20.90
N VAL A 202 -18.28 -7.82 21.50
CA VAL A 202 -17.30 -8.45 22.41
C VAL A 202 -17.28 -7.65 23.71
N ALA A 203 -17.66 -8.27 24.83
CA ALA A 203 -17.69 -7.61 26.13
C ALA A 203 -16.28 -7.21 26.57
N GLY A 204 -16.10 -5.95 26.93
CA GLY A 204 -14.81 -5.39 27.38
C GLY A 204 -14.07 -4.53 26.35
N ASN A 205 -14.48 -4.50 25.09
CA ASN A 205 -13.81 -3.74 24.02
C ASN A 205 -14.20 -2.25 23.96
N ASN A 206 -15.06 -1.78 24.86
CA ASN A 206 -15.65 -0.44 24.76
C ASN A 206 -14.80 0.72 25.30
N LYS A 207 -13.55 0.52 25.68
CA LYS A 207 -12.69 1.63 26.17
C LYS A 207 -11.21 1.30 26.07
N LYS A 208 -10.53 1.78 25.02
CA LYS A 208 -9.15 2.28 25.17
C LYS A 208 -8.88 3.36 24.12
N PRO A 209 -8.19 4.47 24.49
CA PRO A 209 -7.63 5.41 23.53
C PRO A 209 -6.63 4.68 22.64
N VAL A 210 -6.51 5.11 21.39
CA VAL A 210 -5.55 4.57 20.41
C VAL A 210 -4.14 4.71 20.96
N GLU A 211 -3.61 3.69 21.62
CA GLU A 211 -2.18 3.54 21.80
C GLU A 211 -1.58 3.29 20.43
N VAL A 212 -0.46 3.96 20.14
CA VAL A 212 0.34 3.71 18.94
C VAL A 212 0.59 2.20 18.87
N ASP A 213 0.10 1.56 17.82
CA ASP A 213 0.09 0.09 17.71
C ASP A 213 1.54 -0.41 17.64
N ASN A 214 2.02 -1.00 18.72
CA ASN A 214 3.35 -1.60 18.82
C ASN A 214 3.38 -3.04 18.28
N TYR A 215 2.37 -3.42 17.53
CA TYR A 215 2.18 -4.79 17.07
C TYR A 215 1.94 -4.84 15.56
N ASN A 216 2.27 -5.98 14.97
CA ASN A 216 1.86 -6.37 13.62
C ASN A 216 0.76 -7.43 13.71
N TYR A 217 -0.03 -7.56 12.64
CA TYR A 217 -1.08 -8.56 12.54
C TYR A 217 -0.78 -9.52 11.40
N TYR A 218 -1.02 -10.81 11.61
CA TYR A 218 -0.76 -11.85 10.65
C TYR A 218 -1.97 -12.78 10.51
N THR A 219 -2.41 -13.05 9.28
CA THR A 219 -3.47 -14.03 9.01
C THR A 219 -2.83 -15.39 8.75
N VAL A 220 -3.13 -16.37 9.60
CA VAL A 220 -2.61 -17.74 9.50
C VAL A 220 -3.11 -18.39 8.21
N LEU A 221 -2.20 -18.88 7.39
CA LEU A 221 -2.52 -19.56 6.14
C LEU A 221 -2.87 -21.05 6.37
N PRO A 222 -3.58 -21.70 5.42
CA PRO A 222 -3.84 -23.14 5.50
C PRO A 222 -2.55 -23.95 5.67
N LYS A 223 -2.57 -24.92 6.59
CA LYS A 223 -1.42 -25.81 6.93
C LYS A 223 -0.22 -25.11 7.59
N GLU A 224 -0.35 -23.89 8.08
CA GLU A 224 0.67 -23.27 8.92
C GLU A 224 0.54 -23.71 10.37
N GLY A 225 1.68 -24.10 10.97
CA GLY A 225 1.83 -24.41 12.39
C GLY A 225 2.90 -23.50 13.02
N PHE A 226 3.06 -23.58 14.34
CA PHE A 226 4.04 -22.78 15.08
C PHE A 226 5.46 -22.87 14.52
N TYR A 227 5.91 -24.06 14.14
CA TYR A 227 7.23 -24.25 13.54
C TYR A 227 7.39 -23.43 12.25
N ARG A 228 6.37 -23.43 11.38
CA ARG A 228 6.41 -22.67 10.13
C ARG A 228 6.40 -21.17 10.38
N LEU A 229 5.62 -20.70 11.37
CA LEU A 229 5.63 -19.29 11.77
C LEU A 229 6.96 -18.87 12.39
N LYS A 230 7.62 -19.73 13.17
CA LYS A 230 8.96 -19.49 13.70
C LYS A 230 9.99 -19.30 12.59
N VAL A 231 9.98 -20.17 11.58
CA VAL A 231 10.90 -20.07 10.43
C VAL A 231 10.60 -18.83 9.59
N LYS A 232 9.31 -18.52 9.36
CA LYS A 232 8.85 -17.47 8.46
C LYS A 232 8.96 -16.07 9.09
N LEU A 233 8.63 -15.94 10.36
CA LEU A 233 8.47 -14.64 11.05
C LEU A 233 9.51 -14.42 12.16
N GLY A 234 10.26 -15.44 12.52
CA GLY A 234 11.18 -15.38 13.65
C GLY A 234 10.47 -15.30 15.01
N VAL A 235 9.20 -15.70 15.09
CA VAL A 235 8.38 -15.62 16.31
C VAL A 235 8.23 -17.01 16.92
N THR A 236 8.46 -17.12 18.23
CA THR A 236 8.34 -18.41 18.94
C THR A 236 6.87 -18.70 19.30
N GLN A 237 6.57 -19.95 19.63
CA GLN A 237 5.24 -20.35 20.08
C GLN A 237 4.83 -19.58 21.34
N GLU A 238 5.75 -19.43 22.30
CA GLU A 238 5.54 -18.73 23.55
C GLU A 238 5.20 -17.26 23.33
N GLU A 239 5.90 -16.59 22.39
CA GLU A 239 5.63 -15.20 22.00
C GLU A 239 4.24 -15.04 21.35
N ILE A 240 3.84 -16.01 20.51
CA ILE A 240 2.51 -16.03 19.90
C ILE A 240 1.44 -16.22 20.97
N GLU A 241 1.59 -17.21 21.85
CA GLU A 241 0.63 -17.54 22.92
C GLU A 241 0.50 -16.41 23.95
N ALA A 242 1.60 -15.70 24.24
CA ALA A 242 1.59 -14.55 25.16
C ALA A 242 0.73 -13.39 24.66
N LEU A 243 0.73 -13.14 23.33
CA LEU A 243 -0.04 -12.07 22.71
C LEU A 243 -1.44 -12.51 22.25
N ASN A 244 -1.66 -13.82 22.09
CA ASN A 244 -2.90 -14.43 21.61
C ASN A 244 -3.27 -15.61 22.52
N PRO A 245 -3.79 -15.35 23.73
CA PRO A 245 -4.07 -16.41 24.72
C PRO A 245 -4.99 -17.52 24.21
N GLU A 246 -5.89 -17.18 23.26
CA GLU A 246 -6.82 -18.11 22.64
C GLU A 246 -6.14 -19.21 21.83
N VAL A 247 -4.89 -18.99 21.40
CA VAL A 247 -4.07 -19.97 20.64
C VAL A 247 -3.57 -21.10 21.55
N LYS A 248 -3.39 -20.81 22.85
CA LYS A 248 -2.84 -21.75 23.83
C LYS A 248 -3.72 -22.99 23.97
N ASP A 249 -5.03 -22.81 24.03
CA ASP A 249 -5.99 -23.90 24.18
C ASP A 249 -6.54 -24.41 22.84
N GLY A 250 -6.66 -23.50 21.86
CA GLY A 250 -7.30 -23.76 20.57
C GLY A 250 -6.35 -24.15 19.43
N GLY A 251 -5.04 -23.95 19.57
CA GLY A 251 -4.05 -24.10 18.49
C GLY A 251 -4.24 -23.07 17.37
N LEU A 252 -3.33 -23.09 16.39
CA LEU A 252 -3.41 -22.24 15.19
C LEU A 252 -4.47 -22.75 14.21
N LYS A 253 -5.26 -21.84 13.67
CA LYS A 253 -6.28 -22.14 12.65
C LYS A 253 -6.11 -21.24 11.44
N ALA A 254 -6.27 -21.81 10.24
CA ALA A 254 -6.27 -21.02 9.00
C ALA A 254 -7.33 -19.93 9.04
N GLY A 255 -6.98 -18.71 8.62
CA GLY A 255 -7.83 -17.52 8.67
C GLY A 255 -7.82 -16.80 10.02
N MET A 256 -7.20 -17.36 11.07
CA MET A 256 -7.04 -16.68 12.35
C MET A 256 -6.09 -15.49 12.21
N VAL A 257 -6.46 -14.37 12.79
CA VAL A 257 -5.59 -13.19 12.85
C VAL A 257 -4.78 -13.23 14.15
N LEU A 258 -3.47 -13.24 14.04
CA LEU A 258 -2.54 -13.21 15.16
C LEU A 258 -2.02 -11.79 15.36
N LYS A 259 -1.91 -11.39 16.61
CA LYS A 259 -1.17 -10.21 17.05
C LYS A 259 0.27 -10.63 17.33
N LEU A 260 1.25 -9.95 16.72
CA LEU A 260 2.68 -10.31 16.79
C LEU A 260 3.51 -9.11 17.22
N PRO A 261 4.69 -9.30 17.83
CA PRO A 261 5.61 -8.21 18.13
C PRO A 261 6.00 -7.46 16.86
N LYS A 262 6.15 -6.13 16.95
CA LYS A 262 6.40 -5.28 15.78
C LYS A 262 7.75 -5.55 15.09
N ASP A 263 8.72 -6.03 15.83
CA ASP A 263 10.05 -6.40 15.36
C ASP A 263 10.12 -7.81 14.74
N LYS A 264 9.08 -8.62 14.93
CA LYS A 264 8.98 -9.99 14.41
C LYS A 264 8.19 -10.02 13.11
N MET A 265 8.86 -9.85 12.01
CA MET A 265 8.23 -9.85 10.68
C MET A 265 8.97 -10.75 9.67
N GLY A 266 10.13 -11.32 10.00
CA GLY A 266 10.93 -12.11 9.07
C GLY A 266 11.21 -11.33 7.79
N GLU A 267 10.99 -11.98 6.64
CA GLU A 267 11.10 -11.35 5.31
C GLU A 267 9.79 -10.72 4.81
N MET A 268 8.76 -10.63 5.66
CA MET A 268 7.45 -10.11 5.25
C MET A 268 7.44 -8.58 5.22
N ALA A 269 6.57 -8.02 4.38
CA ALA A 269 6.26 -6.60 4.38
C ALA A 269 5.13 -6.28 5.36
N VAL A 270 5.06 -5.04 5.82
CA VAL A 270 3.96 -4.55 6.66
C VAL A 270 3.08 -3.62 5.84
N SER A 271 1.81 -3.98 5.64
CA SER A 271 0.81 -3.12 5.01
C SER A 271 -0.35 -2.91 5.99
N ASN A 272 -0.64 -1.65 6.35
CA ASN A 272 -1.69 -1.30 7.31
C ASN A 272 -1.64 -2.12 8.63
N GLY A 273 -0.42 -2.41 9.13
CA GLY A 273 -0.20 -3.23 10.32
C GLY A 273 -0.25 -4.75 10.08
N GLN A 274 -0.58 -5.21 8.88
CA GLN A 274 -0.58 -6.64 8.53
C GLN A 274 0.75 -7.05 7.93
N LEU A 275 1.23 -8.23 8.33
CA LEU A 275 2.35 -8.91 7.67
C LEU A 275 1.85 -9.61 6.40
N ILE A 276 2.39 -9.23 5.27
CA ILE A 276 2.13 -9.85 3.96
C ILE A 276 3.40 -10.49 3.41
N GLU A 277 3.25 -11.64 2.78
CA GLU A 277 4.37 -12.32 2.16
C GLU A 277 4.93 -11.48 1.02
N LYS A 278 6.26 -11.27 1.01
CA LYS A 278 6.94 -10.62 -0.10
C LYS A 278 6.85 -11.52 -1.31
N ILE A 279 6.29 -11.01 -2.39
CA ILE A 279 6.18 -11.72 -3.65
C ILE A 279 7.36 -11.33 -4.52
N SER A 280 8.14 -12.33 -4.94
CA SER A 280 9.10 -12.16 -6.03
C SER A 280 8.31 -12.06 -7.35
N LEU A 281 8.38 -10.91 -8.01
CA LEU A 281 7.68 -10.73 -9.30
C LEU A 281 8.13 -11.76 -10.33
N LEU A 282 9.43 -12.05 -10.41
CA LEU A 282 9.98 -12.99 -11.40
C LEU A 282 9.48 -14.43 -11.21
N ASP A 283 9.29 -14.85 -9.95
CA ASP A 283 8.86 -16.21 -9.64
C ASP A 283 7.34 -16.40 -9.73
N SER A 284 6.59 -15.31 -9.90
CA SER A 284 5.12 -15.29 -9.83
C SER A 284 4.45 -14.78 -11.11
N LEU A 285 5.17 -14.76 -12.24
CA LEU A 285 4.67 -14.24 -13.50
C LEU A 285 3.61 -15.16 -14.13
N ASN A 286 2.56 -14.54 -14.68
CA ASN A 286 1.56 -15.22 -15.48
C ASN A 286 1.91 -15.10 -16.98
N TYR A 287 2.48 -16.15 -17.55
CA TYR A 287 2.90 -16.19 -18.96
C TYR A 287 1.73 -16.40 -19.95
N ASN A 288 0.55 -16.78 -19.47
CA ASN A 288 -0.60 -17.09 -20.30
C ASN A 288 -1.41 -15.86 -20.71
N GLU A 289 -1.15 -14.72 -20.06
CA GLU A 289 -1.90 -13.50 -20.32
C GLU A 289 -1.06 -12.46 -21.07
N LYS A 290 -1.65 -11.87 -22.10
CA LYS A 290 -1.05 -10.75 -22.83
C LYS A 290 -1.36 -9.45 -22.10
N ALA A 291 -0.33 -8.66 -21.80
CA ALA A 291 -0.46 -7.30 -21.27
C ALA A 291 -0.29 -6.25 -22.36
N THR A 292 -1.08 -5.17 -22.31
CA THR A 292 -1.00 -4.04 -23.23
C THR A 292 -0.48 -2.80 -22.49
N LEU A 293 0.68 -2.30 -22.88
CA LEU A 293 1.35 -1.13 -22.33
C LEU A 293 1.34 0.02 -23.32
N ALA A 294 0.99 1.24 -22.89
CA ALA A 294 1.20 2.44 -23.69
C ALA A 294 2.38 3.26 -23.18
N LEU A 295 3.29 3.64 -24.08
CA LEU A 295 4.34 4.64 -23.85
C LEU A 295 3.92 5.95 -24.49
N VAL A 296 3.77 7.01 -23.71
CA VAL A 296 3.34 8.33 -24.19
C VAL A 296 4.42 9.34 -23.88
N LEU A 297 5.23 9.66 -24.89
CA LEU A 297 6.45 10.47 -24.74
C LEU A 297 6.43 11.68 -25.69
N PRO A 298 7.08 12.80 -25.33
CA PRO A 298 7.08 14.02 -26.17
C PRO A 298 8.17 13.94 -27.25
N PHE A 299 7.91 13.12 -28.29
CA PHE A 299 8.84 12.99 -29.43
C PHE A 299 8.82 14.18 -30.38
N LYS A 300 7.76 15.01 -30.34
CA LYS A 300 7.61 16.21 -31.15
C LYS A 300 7.79 15.91 -32.66
N LEU A 301 7.19 14.82 -33.12
CA LEU A 301 7.35 14.34 -34.50
C LEU A 301 6.95 15.38 -35.56
N ASP A 302 5.97 16.23 -35.23
CA ASP A 302 5.50 17.30 -36.12
C ASP A 302 6.57 18.39 -36.35
N GLU A 303 7.60 18.42 -35.53
CA GLU A 303 8.68 19.37 -35.60
C GLU A 303 9.94 18.83 -36.29
N LEU A 304 9.97 17.54 -36.66
CA LEU A 304 11.11 16.89 -37.30
C LEU A 304 10.89 16.76 -38.82
N ASP A 305 11.95 17.04 -39.58
CA ASP A 305 12.00 16.76 -41.01
C ASP A 305 12.75 15.46 -41.25
N PHE A 306 12.04 14.40 -41.58
CA PHE A 306 12.63 13.06 -41.80
C PHE A 306 13.52 12.99 -43.04
N ASN A 307 13.54 14.03 -43.92
CA ASN A 307 14.41 14.14 -45.05
C ASN A 307 15.72 14.89 -44.72
N ASP A 308 15.81 15.58 -43.59
CA ASP A 308 17.00 16.32 -43.15
C ASP A 308 17.49 15.82 -41.78
N LEU A 309 18.34 14.78 -41.84
CA LEU A 309 18.92 14.15 -40.64
C LEU A 309 19.86 15.12 -39.90
N SER A 310 20.51 16.04 -40.59
CA SER A 310 21.49 16.99 -40.00
C SER A 310 20.77 18.02 -39.11
N THR A 311 19.70 18.60 -39.62
CA THR A 311 18.85 19.53 -38.85
C THR A 311 18.16 18.84 -37.68
N ASN A 312 17.68 17.62 -37.86
CA ASN A 312 17.08 16.83 -36.79
C ASN A 312 18.08 16.52 -35.67
N LYS A 313 19.33 16.14 -36.03
CA LYS A 313 20.38 15.90 -35.03
C LYS A 313 20.62 17.16 -34.18
N THR A 314 20.79 18.30 -34.81
CA THR A 314 20.98 19.58 -34.13
C THR A 314 19.82 19.94 -33.25
N LYS A 315 18.58 19.65 -33.68
CA LYS A 315 17.36 19.91 -32.91
C LYS A 315 17.28 19.01 -31.69
N ILE A 316 17.55 17.70 -31.81
CA ILE A 316 17.59 16.75 -30.72
C ILE A 316 18.63 17.15 -29.67
N GLU A 317 19.82 17.59 -30.09
CA GLU A 317 20.90 18.05 -29.20
C GLU A 317 20.53 19.32 -28.42
N LYS A 318 19.78 20.24 -29.04
CA LYS A 318 19.35 21.50 -28.42
C LYS A 318 18.08 21.38 -27.57
N ASP A 319 17.16 20.49 -27.91
CA ASP A 319 15.91 20.26 -27.18
C ASP A 319 16.10 19.19 -26.11
N LYS A 320 16.40 19.65 -24.89
CA LYS A 320 16.62 18.76 -23.74
C LYS A 320 15.45 17.81 -23.45
N LEU A 321 14.20 18.25 -23.66
CA LEU A 321 13.01 17.42 -23.42
C LEU A 321 12.94 16.29 -24.44
N LEU A 322 13.21 16.58 -25.70
CA LEU A 322 13.26 15.60 -26.77
C LEU A 322 14.40 14.59 -26.55
N SER A 323 15.62 15.08 -26.24
CA SER A 323 16.77 14.23 -25.95
C SER A 323 16.49 13.27 -24.78
N VAL A 324 16.02 13.78 -23.64
CA VAL A 324 15.65 12.96 -22.45
C VAL A 324 14.59 11.93 -22.80
N SER A 325 13.61 12.29 -23.65
CA SER A 325 12.54 11.36 -24.04
C SER A 325 13.03 10.24 -24.94
N LEU A 326 13.97 10.53 -25.84
CA LEU A 326 14.61 9.52 -26.69
C LEU A 326 15.49 8.57 -25.86
N ASP A 327 16.26 9.10 -24.93
CA ASP A 327 17.07 8.28 -24.02
C ASP A 327 16.18 7.34 -23.19
N PHE A 328 15.11 7.88 -22.60
CA PHE A 328 14.13 7.07 -21.86
C PHE A 328 13.53 5.97 -22.74
N TYR A 329 13.17 6.32 -23.98
CA TYR A 329 12.58 5.38 -24.93
C TYR A 329 13.54 4.24 -25.31
N THR A 330 14.83 4.53 -25.54
CA THR A 330 15.82 3.47 -25.81
C THR A 330 15.95 2.49 -24.66
N GLY A 331 15.93 3.00 -23.41
CA GLY A 331 15.89 2.16 -22.22
C GLY A 331 14.61 1.33 -22.12
N ALA A 332 13.46 1.93 -22.39
CA ALA A 332 12.17 1.23 -22.40
C ALA A 332 12.13 0.09 -23.44
N LEU A 333 12.71 0.31 -24.64
CA LEU A 333 12.86 -0.73 -25.65
C LEU A 333 13.69 -1.92 -25.18
N MET A 334 14.80 -1.65 -24.44
CA MET A 334 15.62 -2.70 -23.85
C MET A 334 14.84 -3.50 -22.79
N ALA A 335 13.99 -2.85 -21.99
CA ALA A 335 13.14 -3.53 -21.02
C ALA A 335 12.09 -4.43 -21.70
N ILE A 336 11.45 -3.93 -22.77
CA ILE A 336 10.49 -4.69 -23.57
C ILE A 336 11.16 -5.92 -24.20
N ASP A 337 12.35 -5.77 -24.77
CA ASP A 337 13.11 -6.88 -25.34
C ASP A 337 13.47 -7.90 -24.26
N SER A 338 13.91 -7.45 -23.06
CA SER A 338 14.22 -8.31 -21.93
C SER A 338 12.99 -9.07 -21.43
N ALA A 339 11.85 -8.41 -21.32
CA ALA A 339 10.60 -9.03 -20.88
C ALA A 339 10.10 -10.11 -21.88
N LYS A 340 10.28 -9.86 -23.19
CA LYS A 340 9.99 -10.88 -24.22
C LYS A 340 10.95 -12.07 -24.12
N GLN A 341 12.24 -11.84 -23.83
CA GLN A 341 13.21 -12.92 -23.67
C GLN A 341 12.88 -13.85 -22.49
N ILE A 342 12.29 -13.35 -21.41
CA ILE A 342 11.81 -14.17 -20.30
C ILE A 342 10.42 -14.80 -20.56
N GLY A 343 9.83 -14.60 -21.74
CA GLY A 343 8.58 -15.28 -22.16
C GLY A 343 7.29 -14.48 -21.94
N LEU A 344 7.35 -13.22 -21.51
CA LEU A 344 6.12 -12.42 -21.32
C LEU A 344 5.52 -11.99 -22.66
N SER A 345 4.20 -12.14 -22.78
CA SER A 345 3.42 -11.69 -23.94
C SER A 345 3.00 -10.23 -23.77
N LEU A 346 3.53 -9.34 -24.63
CA LEU A 346 3.33 -7.90 -24.54
C LEU A 346 2.81 -7.32 -25.84
N ASP A 347 1.87 -6.38 -25.74
CA ASP A 347 1.50 -5.44 -26.79
C ASP A 347 1.89 -4.03 -26.36
N VAL A 348 2.78 -3.38 -27.10
CA VAL A 348 3.28 -2.05 -26.71
C VAL A 348 2.86 -1.04 -27.76
N LYS A 349 2.07 -0.06 -27.34
CA LYS A 349 1.63 1.07 -28.14
C LYS A 349 2.46 2.30 -27.80
N VAL A 350 3.04 2.94 -28.81
CA VAL A 350 3.87 4.14 -28.61
C VAL A 350 3.18 5.35 -29.22
N PHE A 351 3.06 6.43 -28.46
CA PHE A 351 2.38 7.64 -28.86
C PHE A 351 3.24 8.89 -28.61
N ASP A 352 3.16 9.84 -29.51
CA ASP A 352 3.78 11.15 -29.36
C ASP A 352 2.81 12.12 -28.67
N SER A 353 3.16 12.56 -27.46
CA SER A 353 2.40 13.62 -26.75
C SER A 353 2.68 15.03 -27.29
N GLY A 354 3.74 15.22 -28.06
CA GLY A 354 4.21 16.52 -28.55
C GLY A 354 4.44 17.56 -27.45
N ALA A 355 4.50 17.16 -26.17
CA ALA A 355 4.43 18.06 -25.01
C ALA A 355 3.18 18.98 -25.00
N ASN A 356 2.11 18.60 -25.69
CA ASN A 356 0.93 19.41 -25.95
C ASN A 356 -0.34 18.80 -25.31
N PRO A 357 -1.00 19.51 -24.37
CA PRO A 357 -2.21 19.00 -23.72
C PRO A 357 -3.37 18.71 -24.69
N SER A 358 -3.51 19.48 -25.78
CA SER A 358 -4.54 19.25 -26.80
C SER A 358 -4.30 17.94 -27.56
N LYS A 359 -3.03 17.64 -27.92
CA LYS A 359 -2.64 16.38 -28.56
C LYS A 359 -2.91 15.18 -27.65
N VAL A 360 -2.63 15.33 -26.36
CA VAL A 360 -2.95 14.34 -25.33
C VAL A 360 -4.46 14.09 -25.25
N SER A 361 -5.29 15.16 -25.24
CA SER A 361 -6.75 15.02 -25.21
C SER A 361 -7.30 14.34 -26.47
N GLN A 362 -6.75 14.65 -27.65
CA GLN A 362 -7.11 13.95 -28.90
C GLN A 362 -6.77 12.47 -28.82
N LEU A 363 -5.63 12.13 -28.23
CA LEU A 363 -5.24 10.73 -28.04
C LEU A 363 -6.21 9.99 -27.12
N THR A 364 -6.58 10.58 -25.99
CA THR A 364 -7.50 9.94 -25.01
C THR A 364 -8.92 9.78 -25.58
N THR A 365 -9.40 10.74 -26.37
CA THR A 365 -10.74 10.67 -26.99
C THR A 365 -10.81 9.81 -28.25
N SER A 366 -9.66 9.49 -28.87
CA SER A 366 -9.60 8.71 -30.12
C SER A 366 -9.91 7.22 -29.97
N GLY A 367 -10.05 6.72 -28.74
CA GLY A 367 -10.20 5.28 -28.45
C GLY A 367 -8.92 4.45 -28.61
N LYS A 368 -7.78 5.04 -29.00
CA LYS A 368 -6.50 4.33 -29.20
C LYS A 368 -5.95 3.73 -27.91
N LEU A 369 -6.35 4.27 -26.76
CA LEU A 369 -5.98 3.78 -25.42
C LEU A 369 -6.96 2.73 -24.88
N ASN A 370 -8.01 2.37 -25.61
CA ASN A 370 -8.93 1.34 -25.17
C ASN A 370 -8.21 0.00 -25.00
N GLY A 371 -8.47 -0.68 -23.87
CA GLY A 371 -7.85 -1.97 -23.56
C GLY A 371 -6.38 -1.91 -23.13
N VAL A 372 -5.81 -0.71 -22.90
CA VAL A 372 -4.48 -0.54 -22.33
C VAL A 372 -4.51 -0.85 -20.84
N ASN A 373 -3.59 -1.71 -20.38
CA ASN A 373 -3.51 -2.12 -18.97
C ASN A 373 -2.71 -1.13 -18.11
N ALA A 374 -1.76 -0.41 -18.71
CA ALA A 374 -1.01 0.66 -18.04
C ALA A 374 -0.45 1.68 -19.04
N ILE A 375 -0.22 2.91 -18.58
CA ILE A 375 0.38 4.00 -19.37
C ILE A 375 1.64 4.49 -18.65
N ILE A 376 2.77 4.59 -19.35
CA ILE A 376 3.97 5.28 -18.88
C ILE A 376 4.07 6.63 -19.60
N GLY A 377 4.12 7.72 -18.85
CA GLY A 377 4.04 9.09 -19.37
C GLY A 377 2.63 9.66 -19.37
N PRO A 378 2.42 10.86 -19.91
CA PRO A 378 3.41 11.81 -20.46
C PRO A 378 4.47 12.30 -19.47
N VAL A 379 5.53 12.93 -20.00
CA VAL A 379 6.67 13.36 -19.20
C VAL A 379 6.40 14.64 -18.40
N MET A 380 5.74 15.62 -19.00
CA MET A 380 5.51 16.92 -18.38
C MET A 380 4.27 16.92 -17.48
N PRO A 381 4.32 17.54 -16.28
CA PRO A 381 3.20 17.52 -15.32
C PRO A 381 1.85 17.99 -15.89
N ASN A 382 1.83 19.03 -16.73
CA ASN A 382 0.60 19.54 -17.33
C ASN A 382 -0.06 18.53 -18.29
N THR A 383 0.73 17.89 -19.17
CA THR A 383 0.23 16.86 -20.09
C THR A 383 -0.10 15.56 -19.36
N PHE A 384 0.68 15.22 -18.32
CA PHE A 384 0.45 14.07 -17.46
C PHE A 384 -0.88 14.19 -16.71
N ASN A 385 -1.11 15.30 -16.00
CA ASN A 385 -2.33 15.57 -15.25
C ASN A 385 -3.57 15.55 -16.17
N ARG A 386 -3.43 16.08 -17.40
CA ARG A 386 -4.50 16.01 -18.39
C ARG A 386 -4.84 14.58 -18.74
N MET A 387 -3.86 13.77 -19.12
CA MET A 387 -4.08 12.37 -19.44
C MET A 387 -4.63 11.57 -18.25
N ALA A 388 -4.05 11.76 -17.05
CA ALA A 388 -4.49 11.09 -15.83
C ALA A 388 -5.96 11.35 -15.51
N SER A 389 -6.42 12.60 -15.71
CA SER A 389 -7.82 12.99 -15.56
C SER A 389 -8.71 12.32 -16.61
N ASP A 390 -8.28 12.33 -17.87
CA ASP A 390 -9.06 11.78 -18.98
C ASP A 390 -9.28 10.25 -18.87
N VAL A 391 -8.24 9.49 -18.43
CA VAL A 391 -8.32 8.03 -18.26
C VAL A 391 -8.78 7.60 -16.86
N ARG A 392 -9.17 8.54 -16.01
CA ARG A 392 -9.61 8.25 -14.65
C ARG A 392 -10.86 7.36 -14.59
N SER A 393 -11.81 7.59 -15.48
CA SER A 393 -13.07 6.82 -15.52
C SER A 393 -12.87 5.33 -15.86
N SER A 394 -11.84 5.01 -16.64
CA SER A 394 -11.44 3.63 -16.95
C SER A 394 -10.53 3.02 -15.88
N ASN A 395 -10.17 3.78 -14.86
CA ASN A 395 -9.19 3.43 -13.82
C ASN A 395 -7.88 2.87 -14.40
N THR A 396 -7.46 3.34 -15.59
CA THR A 396 -6.23 2.89 -16.23
C THR A 396 -5.03 3.44 -15.46
N PRO A 397 -4.15 2.60 -14.92
CA PRO A 397 -2.95 3.02 -14.20
C PRO A 397 -2.03 3.87 -15.08
N ILE A 398 -1.59 5.01 -14.57
CA ILE A 398 -0.70 5.92 -15.28
C ILE A 398 0.52 6.28 -14.42
N PHE A 399 1.71 6.04 -14.96
CA PHE A 399 3.00 6.16 -14.27
C PHE A 399 3.74 7.41 -14.73
N ALA A 400 4.07 8.31 -13.78
CA ALA A 400 4.83 9.53 -14.06
C ALA A 400 6.34 9.22 -14.16
N PRO A 401 7.01 9.41 -15.32
CA PRO A 401 8.40 8.98 -15.49
C PRO A 401 9.42 9.72 -14.63
N PHE A 402 9.28 11.05 -14.51
CA PHE A 402 10.31 11.93 -13.94
C PHE A 402 9.80 12.93 -12.89
N SER A 403 8.50 13.07 -12.71
CA SER A 403 7.95 14.12 -11.84
C SER A 403 7.61 13.57 -10.44
N ASN A 404 8.03 14.32 -9.41
CA ASN A 404 7.56 14.15 -8.02
C ASN A 404 6.86 15.41 -7.49
N LYS A 405 6.67 16.43 -8.35
CA LYS A 405 6.02 17.71 -8.04
C LYS A 405 5.01 18.08 -9.11
N GLY A 406 3.94 18.75 -8.70
CA GLY A 406 2.92 19.27 -9.61
C GLY A 406 2.00 18.20 -10.20
N LEU A 407 2.03 16.96 -9.70
CA LEU A 407 1.14 15.90 -10.11
C LEU A 407 -0.18 15.95 -9.31
N GLN A 408 -1.29 15.68 -10.00
CA GLN A 408 -2.59 15.46 -9.37
C GLN A 408 -2.75 13.95 -9.13
N LEU A 409 -2.64 13.52 -7.89
CA LEU A 409 -2.65 12.12 -7.50
C LEU A 409 -4.08 11.56 -7.47
N TYR A 410 -4.73 11.43 -8.65
CA TYR A 410 -5.97 10.67 -8.77
C TYR A 410 -5.73 9.18 -8.46
N GLY A 411 -6.79 8.43 -8.14
CA GLY A 411 -6.69 7.02 -7.75
C GLY A 411 -5.95 6.10 -8.72
N ASN A 412 -5.89 6.46 -10.00
CA ASN A 412 -5.17 5.75 -11.05
C ASN A 412 -3.72 6.21 -11.27
N VAL A 413 -3.24 7.22 -10.53
CA VAL A 413 -1.91 7.82 -10.75
C VAL A 413 -0.85 7.15 -9.88
N PHE A 414 0.29 6.83 -10.51
CA PHE A 414 1.49 6.32 -9.88
C PHE A 414 2.62 7.34 -10.02
N GLN A 415 2.92 8.04 -8.93
CA GLN A 415 4.10 8.90 -8.82
C GLN A 415 5.31 8.00 -8.57
N THR A 416 6.18 7.84 -9.57
CA THR A 416 7.28 6.87 -9.55
C THR A 416 8.56 7.37 -8.88
N LEU A 417 8.64 8.65 -8.58
CA LEU A 417 9.70 9.25 -7.77
C LEU A 417 9.16 9.60 -6.38
N PRO A 418 9.88 9.28 -5.31
CA PRO A 418 9.52 9.68 -3.96
C PRO A 418 9.36 11.19 -3.82
N PRO A 419 8.40 11.66 -3.00
CA PRO A 419 8.34 13.06 -2.60
C PRO A 419 9.61 13.49 -1.85
N ASP A 420 10.07 14.74 -2.05
CA ASP A 420 11.25 15.28 -1.36
C ASP A 420 11.15 15.17 0.17
N GLU A 421 9.95 15.37 0.73
CA GLU A 421 9.73 15.25 2.16
C GLU A 421 9.94 13.82 2.66
N LEU A 422 9.59 12.81 1.87
CA LEU A 422 9.85 11.41 2.22
C LEU A 422 11.36 11.11 2.25
N LEU A 423 12.14 11.68 1.32
CA LEU A 423 13.61 11.59 1.34
C LEU A 423 14.17 12.17 2.65
N ARG A 424 13.68 13.35 3.06
CA ARG A 424 14.04 13.98 4.34
C ARG A 424 13.68 13.10 5.55
N GLU A 425 12.44 12.62 5.60
CA GLU A 425 11.96 11.77 6.72
C GLU A 425 12.82 10.51 6.88
N LYS A 426 13.11 9.83 5.78
CA LYS A 426 13.94 8.62 5.81
C LYS A 426 15.37 8.94 6.25
N MET A 427 15.93 10.08 5.80
CA MET A 427 17.24 10.51 6.25
C MET A 427 17.25 10.92 7.73
N LEU A 428 16.21 11.57 8.24
CA LEU A 428 16.09 11.88 9.67
C LEU A 428 16.01 10.59 10.53
N VAL A 429 15.31 9.55 10.03
CA VAL A 429 15.28 8.23 10.69
C VAL A 429 16.68 7.61 10.70
N TYR A 430 17.41 7.67 9.58
CA TYR A 430 18.79 7.22 9.49
C TYR A 430 19.71 7.97 10.46
N LEU A 431 19.63 9.31 10.48
CA LEU A 431 20.39 10.16 11.39
C LEU A 431 20.12 9.81 12.87
N LYS A 432 18.85 9.62 13.24
CA LYS A 432 18.46 9.22 14.59
C LYS A 432 19.06 7.88 14.99
N LYS A 433 19.02 6.90 14.09
CA LYS A 433 19.51 5.54 14.34
C LYS A 433 21.03 5.49 14.48
N HIS A 434 21.76 6.16 13.59
CA HIS A 434 23.22 6.06 13.47
C HIS A 434 23.98 7.23 14.11
N GLY A 435 23.30 8.30 14.50
CA GLY A 435 23.88 9.47 15.17
C GLY A 435 24.10 9.30 16.68
N VAL A 436 23.70 8.17 17.25
CA VAL A 436 23.98 7.85 18.65
C VAL A 436 25.50 7.79 18.85
N ASN A 437 26.01 8.48 19.88
CA ASN A 437 27.44 8.59 20.18
C ASN A 437 28.28 9.40 19.15
N LYS A 438 27.66 10.12 18.22
CA LYS A 438 28.37 11.07 17.33
C LYS A 438 28.35 12.48 17.92
N ASN A 439 29.36 13.28 17.59
CA ASN A 439 29.34 14.71 17.84
C ASN A 439 28.64 15.41 16.67
N ILE A 440 27.46 15.97 16.92
CA ILE A 440 26.61 16.54 15.86
C ILE A 440 26.83 18.05 15.75
N ILE A 441 27.16 18.51 14.54
CA ILE A 441 27.30 19.92 14.19
C ILE A 441 26.32 20.20 13.03
N ILE A 442 25.49 21.21 13.18
CA ILE A 442 24.49 21.61 12.18
C ILE A 442 24.93 22.94 11.57
N VAL A 443 25.05 22.98 10.24
CA VAL A 443 25.31 24.18 9.46
C VAL A 443 24.16 24.41 8.51
N ALA A 444 23.41 25.51 8.70
CA ALA A 444 22.19 25.75 7.93
C ALA A 444 21.99 27.24 7.65
N ASP A 445 21.64 27.60 6.42
CA ASP A 445 21.27 28.95 6.02
C ASP A 445 19.88 29.35 6.57
N ALA A 446 19.52 30.63 6.44
CA ALA A 446 18.24 31.16 6.92
C ALA A 446 17.03 30.49 6.23
N LYS A 447 17.17 30.12 4.94
CA LYS A 447 16.09 29.44 4.18
C LYS A 447 15.83 28.03 4.70
N SER A 448 16.83 27.41 5.30
CA SER A 448 16.77 26.05 5.86
C SER A 448 16.33 26.02 7.34
N ALA A 449 15.82 27.15 7.89
CA ALA A 449 15.38 27.26 9.29
C ALA A 449 14.39 26.15 9.73
N PRO A 450 13.40 25.73 8.94
CA PRO A 450 12.47 24.66 9.35
C PRO A 450 13.18 23.32 9.59
N ILE A 451 14.06 22.91 8.67
CA ILE A 451 14.80 21.65 8.84
C ILE A 451 15.87 21.76 9.94
N LYS A 452 16.50 22.93 10.11
CA LYS A 452 17.41 23.21 11.23
C LYS A 452 16.71 22.97 12.57
N SER A 453 15.50 23.49 12.75
CA SER A 453 14.73 23.31 13.99
C SER A 453 14.38 21.83 14.24
N ARG A 454 14.06 21.08 13.20
CA ARG A 454 13.82 19.62 13.29
C ARG A 454 15.08 18.86 13.71
N LEU A 455 16.23 19.20 13.13
CA LEU A 455 17.51 18.60 13.49
C LEU A 455 17.92 18.92 14.94
N GLN A 456 17.67 20.15 15.42
CA GLN A 456 17.90 20.52 16.81
C GLN A 456 16.97 19.75 17.77
N SER A 457 15.72 19.54 17.39
CA SER A 457 14.80 18.69 18.17
C SER A 457 15.23 17.22 18.18
N LEU A 458 15.80 16.73 17.07
CA LEU A 458 16.31 15.36 16.96
C LEU A 458 17.58 15.16 17.78
N PHE A 459 18.44 16.18 17.83
CA PHE A 459 19.73 16.21 18.53
C PHE A 459 19.83 17.44 19.45
N PRO A 460 19.24 17.40 20.66
CA PRO A 460 19.25 18.57 21.57
C PRO A 460 20.65 19.04 21.96
N GLY A 461 21.66 18.16 21.91
CA GLY A 461 23.06 18.47 22.20
C GLY A 461 23.88 18.95 21.00
N ALA A 462 23.26 19.08 19.80
CA ALA A 462 23.98 19.50 18.60
C ALA A 462 24.52 20.94 18.71
N LYS A 463 25.73 21.14 18.17
CA LYS A 463 26.29 22.48 17.97
C LYS A 463 25.75 23.09 16.70
N VAL A 464 25.41 24.36 16.70
CA VAL A 464 24.83 25.04 15.54
C VAL A 464 25.74 26.18 15.09
N ILE A 465 26.12 26.15 13.80
CA ILE A 465 26.85 27.22 13.16
C ILE A 465 25.88 27.91 12.17
N ASN A 466 25.69 29.21 12.36
CA ASN A 466 24.92 30.04 11.43
C ASN A 466 25.91 30.72 10.47
N PRO A 467 25.80 30.50 9.16
CA PRO A 467 26.71 31.14 8.20
C PRO A 467 26.64 32.68 8.30
N ILE A 468 27.79 33.33 8.18
CA ILE A 468 27.88 34.78 8.18
C ILE A 468 27.22 35.32 6.90
N ASP A 469 26.20 36.18 7.03
CA ASP A 469 25.40 36.75 5.95
C ASP A 469 24.83 35.69 4.98
N ASP A 470 24.61 34.45 5.43
CA ASP A 470 24.24 33.30 4.61
C ASP A 470 25.23 33.02 3.43
N LYS A 471 26.50 33.44 3.56
CA LYS A 471 27.49 33.33 2.49
C LYS A 471 28.65 32.40 2.79
N PHE A 472 29.13 32.36 4.01
CA PHE A 472 30.30 31.57 4.39
C PHE A 472 30.36 31.26 5.87
N ILE A 473 31.16 30.23 6.21
CA ILE A 473 31.63 29.94 7.56
C ILE A 473 33.17 30.03 7.58
N ARG A 474 33.77 30.21 8.75
CA ARG A 474 35.21 30.23 8.93
C ARG A 474 35.69 28.99 9.69
N LEU A 475 36.96 28.66 9.52
CA LEU A 475 37.59 27.51 10.20
C LEU A 475 37.61 27.65 11.71
N ASP A 476 37.82 28.90 12.21
CA ASP A 476 37.80 29.21 13.62
C ASP A 476 36.40 29.11 14.27
N GLU A 477 35.34 29.05 13.48
CA GLU A 477 33.97 28.84 13.98
C GLU A 477 33.62 27.35 14.14
N ILE A 478 34.22 26.45 13.34
CA ILE A 478 33.93 25.02 13.43
C ILE A 478 34.89 24.27 14.37
N ASN A 479 36.18 24.65 14.38
CA ASN A 479 37.20 23.95 15.15
C ASN A 479 36.87 23.78 16.63
N PRO A 480 36.34 24.79 17.37
CA PRO A 480 35.99 24.65 18.77
C PRO A 480 34.90 23.62 19.07
N PHE A 481 34.14 23.23 18.04
CA PHE A 481 33.04 22.26 18.16
C PHE A 481 33.44 20.84 17.81
N LEU A 482 34.64 20.62 17.23
CA LEU A 482 35.11 19.30 16.87
C LEU A 482 35.52 18.49 18.11
N SER A 483 35.24 17.21 18.07
CA SER A 483 35.62 16.23 19.09
C SER A 483 36.75 15.35 18.54
N SER A 484 37.78 15.11 19.36
CA SER A 484 38.81 14.11 19.11
C SER A 484 38.44 12.71 19.60
N GLU A 485 37.40 12.61 20.45
CA GLU A 485 36.95 11.33 21.04
C GLU A 485 35.79 10.69 20.27
N LYS A 486 35.03 11.49 19.50
CA LYS A 486 33.85 11.05 18.77
C LYS A 486 33.97 11.45 17.31
N ASP A 487 33.42 10.62 16.43
CA ASP A 487 33.23 11.02 15.03
C ASP A 487 32.33 12.26 14.94
N ASN A 488 32.77 13.23 14.16
CA ASN A 488 32.06 14.48 13.98
C ASN A 488 31.14 14.37 12.76
N TRP A 489 29.84 14.50 12.96
CA TRP A 489 28.85 14.56 11.91
C TRP A 489 28.46 16.01 11.64
N VAL A 490 28.83 16.51 10.48
CA VAL A 490 28.48 17.87 10.03
C VAL A 490 27.29 17.77 9.10
N ILE A 491 26.11 18.15 9.59
CA ILE A 491 24.86 18.14 8.82
C ILE A 491 24.68 19.51 8.18
N VAL A 492 24.71 19.54 6.85
CA VAL A 492 24.68 20.77 6.03
C VAL A 492 23.35 20.92 5.31
N GLU A 493 22.62 21.99 5.60
CA GLU A 493 21.35 22.31 5.01
C GLU A 493 21.39 23.66 4.30
N THR A 494 21.71 23.62 3.03
CA THR A 494 21.71 24.78 2.10
C THR A 494 21.58 24.33 0.66
N ASN A 495 21.00 25.18 -0.18
CA ASN A 495 21.01 25.04 -1.64
C ASN A 495 21.73 26.23 -2.33
N SER A 496 22.53 26.99 -1.58
CA SER A 496 23.35 28.08 -2.07
C SER A 496 24.70 27.54 -2.53
N ILE A 497 24.99 27.61 -3.85
CA ILE A 497 26.28 27.13 -4.39
C ILE A 497 27.46 27.83 -3.73
N PRO A 498 27.52 29.18 -3.57
CA PRO A 498 28.66 29.83 -2.93
C PRO A 498 28.86 29.39 -1.48
N LEU A 499 27.78 29.28 -0.70
CA LEU A 499 27.86 28.84 0.68
C LEU A 499 28.31 27.38 0.79
N LEU A 500 27.75 26.49 -0.06
CA LEU A 500 28.10 25.08 -0.07
C LEU A 500 29.56 24.86 -0.48
N THR A 501 30.06 25.62 -1.47
CA THR A 501 31.48 25.60 -1.88
C THR A 501 32.40 25.97 -0.72
N ASN A 502 32.07 27.03 0.01
CA ASN A 502 32.81 27.44 1.19
C ASN A 502 32.74 26.36 2.30
N ILE A 503 31.54 25.88 2.65
CA ILE A 503 31.36 24.88 3.71
C ILE A 503 32.17 23.62 3.39
N THR A 504 32.07 23.09 2.19
CA THR A 504 32.80 21.87 1.80
C THR A 504 34.32 22.05 1.89
N GLY A 505 34.83 23.22 1.52
CA GLY A 505 36.25 23.56 1.66
C GLY A 505 36.70 23.68 3.11
N VAL A 506 35.96 24.41 3.94
CA VAL A 506 36.27 24.62 5.36
C VAL A 506 36.19 23.31 6.15
N VAL A 507 35.12 22.55 5.97
CA VAL A 507 34.93 21.25 6.66
C VAL A 507 35.98 20.22 6.22
N ASN A 508 36.35 20.22 4.94
CA ASN A 508 37.43 19.37 4.44
C ASN A 508 38.80 19.75 5.03
N SER A 509 39.06 21.05 5.23
CA SER A 509 40.30 21.55 5.86
C SER A 509 40.33 21.28 7.37
N ALA A 510 39.17 21.20 8.03
CA ALA A 510 39.04 20.88 9.45
C ALA A 510 39.25 19.39 9.75
N LYS A 511 39.12 18.50 8.75
CA LYS A 511 39.33 17.07 8.91
C LYS A 511 40.82 16.75 9.06
N THR A 512 41.16 16.09 10.16
CA THR A 512 42.53 15.66 10.50
C THR A 512 42.51 14.20 10.96
N LYS A 513 43.68 13.67 11.34
CA LYS A 513 43.75 12.35 11.98
C LYS A 513 43.05 12.34 13.35
N GLU A 514 43.08 13.47 14.05
CA GLU A 514 42.44 13.62 15.37
C GLU A 514 40.95 13.94 15.24
N HIS A 515 40.55 14.67 14.22
CA HIS A 515 39.15 15.04 13.97
C HIS A 515 38.62 14.33 12.73
N GLN A 516 38.02 13.16 12.94
CA GLN A 516 37.30 12.48 11.85
C GLN A 516 35.97 13.19 11.59
N ILE A 517 35.69 13.51 10.33
CA ILE A 517 34.49 14.25 9.94
C ILE A 517 33.76 13.50 8.84
N THR A 518 32.44 13.32 9.06
CA THR A 518 31.48 12.87 8.04
C THR A 518 30.50 14.01 7.75
N MET A 519 30.31 14.34 6.50
CA MET A 519 29.34 15.35 6.06
C MET A 519 28.03 14.68 5.66
N LEU A 520 26.90 15.27 6.01
CA LEU A 520 25.56 14.72 5.73
C LEU A 520 24.60 15.85 5.31
N THR A 521 23.54 15.49 4.58
CA THR A 521 22.40 16.39 4.33
C THR A 521 21.09 15.61 4.36
N THR A 522 20.00 16.26 4.75
CA THR A 522 18.67 15.61 4.74
C THR A 522 18.06 15.55 3.36
N LEU A 523 18.51 16.39 2.44
CA LEU A 523 18.09 16.38 1.04
C LEU A 523 19.18 16.98 0.16
N LYS A 524 19.71 16.18 -0.77
CA LYS A 524 20.70 16.66 -1.76
C LYS A 524 20.00 17.55 -2.79
N GLY A 525 20.22 18.86 -2.68
CA GLY A 525 19.76 19.83 -3.68
C GLY A 525 20.67 19.92 -4.90
N SER A 526 20.22 20.65 -5.93
CA SER A 526 20.97 20.85 -7.19
C SER A 526 22.31 21.58 -7.01
N ALA A 527 22.50 22.30 -5.90
CA ALA A 527 23.75 22.97 -5.59
C ALA A 527 24.93 22.00 -5.51
N TYR A 528 24.71 20.76 -5.04
CA TYR A 528 25.74 19.72 -4.94
C TYR A 528 26.20 19.17 -6.30
N ASP A 529 25.44 19.41 -7.38
CA ASP A 529 25.78 18.99 -8.75
C ASP A 529 26.51 20.10 -9.53
N SER A 530 26.86 21.22 -8.87
CA SER A 530 27.62 22.32 -9.48
C SER A 530 29.09 21.95 -9.64
N ASP A 531 29.70 22.34 -10.76
CA ASP A 531 31.13 22.18 -11.03
C ASP A 531 32.04 22.86 -9.98
N ASN A 532 31.49 23.80 -9.21
CA ASN A 532 32.18 24.47 -8.11
C ASN A 532 32.31 23.58 -6.86
N ILE A 533 31.60 22.46 -6.77
CA ILE A 533 31.68 21.54 -5.64
C ILE A 533 32.63 20.40 -5.96
N SER A 534 33.69 20.28 -5.18
CA SER A 534 34.71 19.26 -5.38
C SER A 534 34.20 17.87 -4.94
N ASN A 535 34.07 16.94 -5.90
CA ASN A 535 33.77 15.54 -5.60
C ASN A 535 34.85 14.88 -4.73
N MET A 536 36.11 15.35 -4.80
CA MET A 536 37.17 14.89 -3.91
C MET A 536 36.92 15.30 -2.48
N HIS A 537 36.41 16.54 -2.22
CA HIS A 537 36.02 16.97 -0.89
C HIS A 537 34.84 16.15 -0.37
N LEU A 538 33.82 15.95 -1.20
CA LEU A 538 32.65 15.13 -0.82
C LEU A 538 33.08 13.69 -0.48
N SER A 539 33.98 13.11 -1.27
CA SER A 539 34.51 11.76 -1.03
C SER A 539 35.37 11.71 0.25
N ASN A 540 36.26 12.67 0.43
CA ASN A 540 37.09 12.75 1.64
C ASN A 540 36.23 12.94 2.91
N LEU A 541 35.12 13.66 2.82
CA LEU A 541 34.16 13.88 3.89
C LEU A 541 33.13 12.76 4.02
N ASN A 542 33.27 11.67 3.25
CA ASN A 542 32.34 10.55 3.28
C ASN A 542 30.86 11.03 3.23
N PHE A 543 30.55 11.90 2.26
CA PHE A 543 29.28 12.63 2.22
C PHE A 543 28.07 11.70 2.04
N HIS A 544 27.14 11.74 3.00
CA HIS A 544 25.92 10.93 3.02
C HIS A 544 24.70 11.75 2.62
N PHE A 545 23.82 11.16 1.78
CA PHE A 545 22.57 11.79 1.37
C PHE A 545 21.52 10.77 0.90
N PRO A 546 20.22 11.11 0.98
CA PRO A 546 19.17 10.30 0.40
C PRO A 546 19.05 10.56 -1.11
N THR A 547 18.79 9.51 -1.89
CA THR A 547 18.63 9.60 -3.36
C THR A 547 17.60 8.61 -3.88
N VAL A 548 17.08 8.87 -5.08
CA VAL A 548 16.12 8.00 -5.78
C VAL A 548 16.80 6.97 -6.68
N ASP A 549 18.08 7.18 -6.99
CA ASP A 549 18.89 6.33 -7.85
C ASP A 549 20.26 6.03 -7.23
N LYS A 550 20.83 4.89 -7.58
CA LYS A 550 22.11 4.41 -7.06
C LYS A 550 23.33 5.12 -7.64
N LEU A 551 23.21 5.70 -8.84
CA LEU A 551 24.31 6.29 -9.60
C LEU A 551 25.56 5.38 -9.61
N SER A 552 25.44 4.20 -10.23
CA SER A 552 26.55 3.22 -10.28
C SER A 552 27.39 3.39 -11.54
N ASP A 553 28.68 3.62 -11.37
CA ASP A 553 29.66 3.61 -12.47
C ASP A 553 30.05 2.20 -12.93
N VAL A 554 29.48 1.16 -12.33
CA VAL A 554 29.80 -0.23 -12.64
C VAL A 554 29.20 -0.64 -13.97
N LYS A 555 30.03 -1.08 -14.91
CA LYS A 555 29.59 -1.66 -16.20
C LYS A 555 28.76 -2.94 -15.96
N THR A 556 27.46 -2.79 -16.00
CA THR A 556 26.49 -3.89 -15.84
C THR A 556 26.35 -4.68 -17.16
N SER A 557 25.70 -5.84 -17.10
CA SER A 557 25.31 -6.59 -18.32
C SER A 557 24.37 -5.77 -19.21
N PHE A 558 23.56 -4.91 -18.61
CA PHE A 558 22.70 -3.95 -19.32
C PHE A 558 23.53 -2.93 -20.10
N SER A 559 24.53 -2.28 -19.45
CA SER A 559 25.37 -1.27 -20.11
C SER A 559 26.07 -1.85 -21.33
N LYS A 560 26.61 -3.08 -21.23
CA LYS A 560 27.27 -3.77 -22.36
C LYS A 560 26.30 -4.05 -23.51
N LYS A 561 25.10 -4.54 -23.23
CA LYS A 561 24.06 -4.79 -24.23
C LYS A 561 23.58 -3.49 -24.88
N TYR A 562 23.41 -2.43 -24.08
CA TYR A 562 23.01 -1.11 -24.56
C TYR A 562 24.08 -0.52 -25.49
N GLU A 563 25.34 -0.55 -25.06
CA GLU A 563 26.49 -0.10 -25.86
C GLU A 563 26.62 -0.84 -27.21
N SER A 564 26.42 -2.17 -27.19
CA SER A 564 26.38 -3.00 -28.40
C SER A 564 25.26 -2.63 -29.37
N LYS A 565 24.08 -2.23 -28.83
CA LYS A 565 22.87 -1.92 -29.62
C LYS A 565 22.88 -0.49 -30.17
N TYR A 566 23.31 0.48 -29.36
CA TYR A 566 23.18 1.91 -29.65
C TYR A 566 24.51 2.64 -29.90
N GLY A 567 25.65 1.97 -29.71
CA GLY A 567 26.98 2.55 -29.93
C GLY A 567 27.43 3.58 -28.89
N THR A 568 26.69 3.69 -27.78
CA THR A 568 27.01 4.64 -26.70
C THR A 568 26.63 4.02 -25.34
N THR A 569 27.24 4.51 -24.25
CA THR A 569 26.88 4.11 -22.89
C THR A 569 25.52 4.66 -22.52
N PRO A 570 24.69 3.88 -21.76
CA PRO A 570 23.42 4.39 -21.28
C PRO A 570 23.63 5.50 -20.26
N ASN A 571 22.89 6.59 -20.40
CA ASN A 571 22.83 7.63 -19.38
C ASN A 571 21.69 7.35 -18.37
N ARG A 572 21.60 8.16 -17.32
CA ARG A 572 20.58 8.04 -16.27
C ARG A 572 19.14 7.98 -16.79
N TYR A 573 18.84 8.63 -17.92
CA TYR A 573 17.49 8.64 -18.50
C TYR A 573 17.17 7.34 -19.22
N ALA A 574 18.15 6.76 -19.91
CA ALA A 574 18.04 5.45 -20.52
C ALA A 574 17.88 4.35 -19.45
N ILE A 575 18.67 4.41 -18.38
CA ILE A 575 18.55 3.47 -17.24
C ILE A 575 17.17 3.62 -16.57
N ARG A 576 16.71 4.86 -16.34
CA ARG A 576 15.37 5.11 -15.82
C ARG A 576 14.27 4.55 -16.72
N GLY A 577 14.42 4.69 -18.02
CA GLY A 577 13.51 4.11 -19.02
C GLY A 577 13.44 2.60 -18.94
N PHE A 578 14.58 1.94 -18.77
CA PHE A 578 14.63 0.49 -18.56
C PHE A 578 13.98 0.09 -17.24
N ASP A 579 14.42 0.66 -16.12
CA ASP A 579 14.01 0.26 -14.78
C ASP A 579 12.50 0.43 -14.58
N LEU A 580 11.95 1.60 -14.91
CA LEU A 580 10.52 1.87 -14.76
C LEU A 580 9.68 0.99 -15.70
N THR A 581 10.09 0.85 -16.96
CA THR A 581 9.33 0.04 -17.91
C THR A 581 9.35 -1.42 -17.51
N MET A 582 10.48 -1.94 -17.03
CA MET A 582 10.60 -3.31 -16.55
C MET A 582 9.73 -3.55 -15.31
N ASP A 583 9.73 -2.63 -14.33
CA ASP A 583 8.88 -2.70 -13.15
C ASP A 583 7.40 -2.78 -13.51
N VAL A 584 6.93 -1.88 -14.39
CA VAL A 584 5.52 -1.87 -14.83
C VAL A 584 5.16 -3.16 -15.58
N ILE A 585 6.04 -3.65 -16.47
CA ILE A 585 5.81 -4.88 -17.22
C ILE A 585 5.72 -6.09 -16.29
N LEU A 586 6.65 -6.24 -15.34
CA LEU A 586 6.66 -7.36 -14.40
C LEU A 586 5.44 -7.32 -13.47
N ARG A 587 5.03 -6.14 -13.01
CA ARG A 587 3.80 -5.98 -12.23
C ARG A 587 2.55 -6.37 -13.03
N LEU A 588 2.45 -5.95 -14.30
CA LEU A 588 1.37 -6.39 -15.21
C LEU A 588 1.42 -7.89 -15.50
N GLY A 589 2.62 -8.46 -15.60
CA GLY A 589 2.83 -9.89 -15.78
C GLY A 589 2.44 -10.72 -14.55
N TYR A 590 2.52 -10.11 -13.35
CA TYR A 590 2.03 -10.73 -12.13
C TYR A 590 0.49 -10.65 -12.03
N ASN A 591 -0.07 -9.43 -12.15
CA ASN A 591 -1.51 -9.20 -12.13
C ASN A 591 -1.84 -7.85 -12.79
N LYS A 592 -2.90 -7.79 -13.61
CA LYS A 592 -3.34 -6.55 -14.27
C LYS A 592 -4.02 -5.56 -13.33
N ASN A 593 -4.48 -6.00 -12.16
CA ASN A 593 -5.00 -5.12 -11.11
C ASN A 593 -3.86 -4.50 -10.32
N MET A 594 -3.47 -3.27 -10.66
CA MET A 594 -2.36 -2.56 -10.00
C MET A 594 -2.62 -2.21 -8.54
N ASP A 595 -3.87 -2.07 -8.11
CA ASP A 595 -4.23 -1.89 -6.69
C ASP A 595 -3.84 -3.14 -5.89
N TYR A 596 -4.19 -4.33 -6.43
CA TYR A 596 -3.80 -5.60 -5.84
C TYR A 596 -2.28 -5.79 -5.83
N VAL A 597 -1.63 -5.52 -6.97
CA VAL A 597 -0.17 -5.65 -7.10
C VAL A 597 0.56 -4.76 -6.08
N SER A 598 0.15 -3.50 -5.97
CA SER A 598 0.80 -2.55 -5.04
C SER A 598 0.61 -2.90 -3.56
N ALA A 599 -0.47 -3.63 -3.23
CA ALA A 599 -0.70 -4.10 -1.88
C ALA A 599 0.13 -5.35 -1.51
N HIS A 600 0.52 -6.19 -2.50
CA HIS A 600 1.13 -7.51 -2.27
C HIS A 600 2.60 -7.58 -2.71
N VAL A 601 3.03 -6.73 -3.65
CA VAL A 601 4.43 -6.65 -4.10
C VAL A 601 5.14 -5.57 -3.29
N SER A 602 6.19 -5.98 -2.59
CA SER A 602 7.06 -5.08 -1.84
C SER A 602 8.06 -4.35 -2.75
N GLU A 603 9.07 -3.75 -2.15
CA GLU A 603 10.15 -3.07 -2.86
C GLU A 603 10.78 -3.96 -3.93
N THR A 604 10.85 -3.45 -5.15
CA THR A 604 11.57 -4.03 -6.28
C THR A 604 12.80 -3.17 -6.58
N GLU A 605 13.91 -3.81 -6.93
CA GLU A 605 15.17 -3.14 -7.25
C GLU A 605 15.66 -3.56 -8.64
N TYR A 606 16.08 -2.58 -9.44
CA TYR A 606 16.58 -2.77 -10.79
C TYR A 606 18.04 -2.29 -10.89
N ILE A 607 18.42 -1.70 -12.01
CA ILE A 607 19.82 -1.28 -12.26
C ILE A 607 20.20 -0.15 -11.30
N GLU A 608 19.42 0.94 -11.29
CA GLU A 608 19.67 2.11 -10.43
C GLU A 608 18.45 2.52 -9.61
N ASN A 609 17.24 2.06 -9.94
CA ASN A 609 16.01 2.51 -9.30
C ASN A 609 15.34 1.40 -8.51
N LYS A 610 14.63 1.83 -7.44
CA LYS A 610 13.75 1.00 -6.63
C LYS A 610 12.31 1.49 -6.71
N PHE A 611 11.35 0.56 -6.61
CA PHE A 611 9.94 0.89 -6.60
C PHE A 611 9.20 0.13 -5.50
N ASP A 612 8.49 0.89 -4.68
CA ASP A 612 7.56 0.40 -3.66
C ASP A 612 6.40 1.38 -3.57
N TYR A 613 5.27 1.02 -4.18
CA TYR A 613 4.14 1.94 -4.33
C TYR A 613 3.19 1.87 -3.14
N LYS A 614 3.04 2.99 -2.46
CA LYS A 614 2.10 3.15 -1.36
C LYS A 614 0.93 4.04 -1.79
N LYS A 615 -0.30 3.58 -1.49
CA LYS A 615 -1.52 4.34 -1.76
C LYS A 615 -1.69 5.48 -0.77
N GLU A 616 -2.01 6.68 -1.24
CA GLU A 616 -2.46 7.77 -0.38
C GLU A 616 -3.90 7.56 0.07
N LEU A 617 -4.24 8.06 1.26
CA LEU A 617 -5.58 7.91 1.85
C LEU A 617 -6.71 8.41 0.94
N THR A 618 -6.47 9.45 0.16
CA THR A 618 -7.48 10.11 -0.70
C THR A 618 -7.06 10.22 -2.16
N GLY A 619 -5.98 9.55 -2.55
CA GLY A 619 -5.34 9.77 -3.82
C GLY A 619 -4.85 8.53 -4.53
N GLY A 620 -3.86 8.71 -5.38
CA GLY A 620 -3.14 7.69 -6.11
C GLY A 620 -2.02 7.06 -5.29
N TYR A 621 -0.97 6.70 -5.99
CA TYR A 621 0.19 6.01 -5.42
C TYR A 621 1.43 6.87 -5.52
N TYR A 622 2.30 6.79 -4.52
CA TYR A 622 3.65 7.32 -4.57
C TYR A 622 4.67 6.23 -4.28
N ASN A 623 5.83 6.33 -4.91
CA ASN A 623 6.95 5.47 -4.60
C ASN A 623 7.55 5.86 -3.25
N GLN A 624 7.73 4.91 -2.34
CA GLN A 624 8.39 5.13 -1.06
C GLN A 624 9.81 4.55 -0.98
N ALA A 625 10.25 3.86 -2.04
CA ALA A 625 11.58 3.29 -2.13
C ALA A 625 12.63 4.35 -2.46
N LEU A 626 13.73 4.32 -1.76
CA LEU A 626 14.86 5.23 -1.95
C LEU A 626 16.15 4.60 -1.39
N TYR A 627 17.27 5.23 -1.68
CA TYR A 627 18.57 4.86 -1.13
C TYR A 627 19.07 5.93 -0.18
N ILE A 628 19.83 5.53 0.84
CA ILE A 628 20.77 6.41 1.51
C ILE A 628 22.15 5.99 1.03
N VAL A 629 22.87 6.91 0.45
CA VAL A 629 24.17 6.65 -0.18
C VAL A 629 25.26 7.53 0.43
N LYS A 630 26.49 7.12 0.19
CA LYS A 630 27.69 7.86 0.60
C LYS A 630 28.71 7.92 -0.51
N TYR A 631 29.50 8.99 -0.55
CA TYR A 631 30.72 9.01 -1.31
C TYR A 631 31.81 8.20 -0.60
N ASP A 632 32.43 7.27 -1.31
CA ASP A 632 33.52 6.43 -0.82
C ASP A 632 34.54 6.22 -1.97
N ASN A 633 35.75 6.77 -1.85
CA ASN A 633 36.78 6.71 -2.87
C ASN A 633 36.32 7.19 -4.27
N LEU A 634 35.62 8.32 -4.30
CA LEU A 634 35.00 8.94 -5.48
C LEU A 634 33.87 8.14 -6.12
N GLU A 635 33.48 7.01 -5.54
CA GLU A 635 32.32 6.22 -5.94
C GLU A 635 31.13 6.53 -5.01
N ILE A 636 29.91 6.40 -5.53
CA ILE A 636 28.70 6.48 -4.72
C ILE A 636 28.28 5.06 -4.37
N LYS A 637 28.22 4.76 -3.06
CA LYS A 637 27.85 3.44 -2.51
C LYS A 637 26.67 3.57 -1.59
N GLU A 638 25.84 2.53 -1.53
CA GLU A 638 24.76 2.47 -0.55
C GLU A 638 25.37 2.44 0.87
N ALA A 639 24.89 3.32 1.74
CA ALA A 639 25.19 3.29 3.16
C ALA A 639 24.47 2.11 3.79
N LYS A 640 25.10 0.93 3.80
CA LYS A 640 24.51 -0.28 4.36
C LYS A 640 24.12 -0.03 5.82
N ASN A 641 22.95 -0.50 6.21
CA ASN A 641 22.63 -0.69 7.62
C ASN A 641 23.64 -1.71 8.16
N ASP A 642 24.53 -1.30 9.05
CA ASP A 642 25.51 -2.16 9.75
C ASP A 642 24.82 -3.16 10.71
N ALA A 643 23.61 -3.61 10.41
CA ALA A 643 22.88 -4.62 11.18
C ALA A 643 23.55 -6.01 11.18
N ASN A 644 24.61 -6.21 10.38
CA ASN A 644 25.36 -7.47 10.32
C ASN A 644 26.68 -7.44 11.10
N LEU A 645 27.04 -6.37 11.80
CA LEU A 645 28.24 -6.33 12.66
C LEU A 645 28.01 -6.88 14.07
N ASP A 646 26.76 -6.92 14.53
CA ASP A 646 26.44 -7.43 15.89
C ASP A 646 26.40 -8.96 15.99
N SER A 647 26.39 -9.69 14.87
CA SER A 647 26.41 -11.17 14.88
C SER A 647 27.82 -11.77 14.98
N ASN A 648 28.89 -10.99 14.78
CA ASN A 648 30.27 -11.47 14.84
C ASN A 648 31.02 -11.16 16.14
N ILE A 649 30.41 -10.40 17.09
CA ILE A 649 31.06 -10.08 18.38
C ILE A 649 30.66 -11.07 19.49
N LEU A 650 29.64 -11.89 19.28
CA LEU A 650 29.22 -12.92 20.27
C LEU A 650 29.78 -14.32 20.02
N GLY A 651 30.72 -14.48 19.08
CA GLY A 651 31.31 -15.77 18.69
C GLY A 651 32.76 -16.03 19.11
N SER A 652 33.38 -15.17 19.96
CA SER A 652 34.78 -15.37 20.37
C SER A 652 35.03 -15.12 21.86
N THR A 653 34.32 -15.85 22.72
CA THR A 653 34.76 -16.12 24.09
C THR A 653 34.25 -17.48 24.52
N GLU A 654 34.91 -18.55 24.02
CA GLU A 654 35.08 -19.82 24.68
C GLU A 654 36.20 -20.56 23.95
N ASN A 655 37.42 -20.45 24.52
CA ASN A 655 38.41 -21.50 24.69
C ASN A 655 39.41 -21.04 25.76
#